data_c6428ac1afb0b928e161350117ab0ecf
#
_entry.id   c6428ac1afb0b928e161350117ab0ecf
#
_cell.length_a   1.000
_cell.length_b   1.000
_cell.length_c   1.000
_cell.angle_alpha   90.00
_cell.angle_beta   90.00
_cell.angle_gamma   90.00
#
_symmetry.space_group_name_H-M   'P 1'
#
loop_
_entity.id
_entity.type
_entity.pdbx_description
1 polymer ?
#
loop_
_entity_poly.entity_id
_entity_poly.type
_entity_poly.pdbx_seq_one_letter_code
_entity_poly.pdbx_strand_id
1 'polypeptide(L)'
;MMRPTTIVPPRIACAALLAATLTSVSSCAQTPPPTAAELRVFDPSLIDSSIDPCDNFYRYSCNGWFKRNPLPADQASYGRFTELAELNRMQLRQILEQAAAPAAGVSRSPNEQKIGDDYASCMDTATVNKLGIAPLQPALDRIAALKTAAQLPALLAHLQSIGVNAFFGMGSNPDYNDANSVIAFYGAGGLGLPERDYYTRTDAKSVEQRRQYVAHVRKMITLAGEPDGKAARDADIVMAIETRLAKASLTITEQRDPQNLNHPTDVANFSKELTHFSLNEFVAAAHAPATSRMNDMEPKFFAEFNALVADTPIAQIGTYLRWHLLHAYAGTSLPESFDQENWNFYSHILNGAEKEQDRWKRCTRRVDRELGEALGQVYVAKYFPPAAKMRALNMTLAIEQAMDKDIDSLDWMSPETKVKAREKLHSVMNKVGYPDKWRDYSKLEIVPGDALGNQMRADQFEFARDLAKIGKPVDKGEWGMTPPTVNAYYDPQQNNVNFPAGYFQPPFFSDKEDDAANYGDMGSTVGHELTHGFDDEGRQFDKDGNLKNWWTKEDEEKFTARADCEVKQYDAIEAVPGVHLNGKRTLGENLADLGGLWLAWIAWLDKAETAHIDMTAKVDGYTPDQRFWIAYAQQWCTQTRPEQLRSQAVGDPHAPDEYRTNTVLSDLPEFAKSFSCKKTSKMVAATPCRVW
;
A
#
# COMPACT_ATOMS: atom_id res chain seq x y z
N MET A 1 -67.03 58.48 47.21
CA MET A 1 -68.40 58.37 46.71
C MET A 1 -68.38 57.71 45.33
N MET A 2 -69.20 56.68 45.19
CA MET A 2 -69.61 56.00 43.95
C MET A 2 -68.60 55.34 43.04
N ARG A 3 -68.69 54.02 43.03
CA ARG A 3 -68.21 53.12 41.94
C ARG A 3 -69.06 53.31 40.70
N PRO A 4 -68.55 53.03 39.52
CA PRO A 4 -69.32 52.24 38.56
C PRO A 4 -68.52 51.09 37.91
N THR A 5 -69.20 50.07 37.91
CA THR A 5 -69.64 49.02 36.99
C THR A 5 -68.72 48.69 35.78
N THR A 6 -68.24 47.50 35.78
CA THR A 6 -67.60 46.70 34.73
C THR A 6 -68.54 46.39 33.57
N ILE A 7 -68.07 46.60 32.32
CA ILE A 7 -68.66 45.99 31.12
C ILE A 7 -67.56 45.17 30.44
N VAL A 8 -67.86 43.86 30.29
CA VAL A 8 -67.06 42.90 29.58
C VAL A 8 -67.55 42.81 28.14
N PRO A 9 -66.71 42.93 27.12
CA PRO A 9 -67.06 42.53 25.74
C PRO A 9 -66.49 41.14 25.41
N PRO A 10 -67.01 40.43 24.38
CA PRO A 10 -66.87 39.00 24.19
C PRO A 10 -65.56 38.61 23.53
N ARG A 11 -65.04 37.43 23.88
CA ARG A 11 -63.87 36.79 23.30
C ARG A 11 -64.19 36.37 21.88
N ILE A 12 -63.40 36.90 20.88
CA ILE A 12 -63.29 36.37 19.54
C ILE A 12 -62.07 35.47 19.56
N ALA A 13 -62.27 34.16 19.31
CA ALA A 13 -61.22 33.17 19.15
C ALA A 13 -60.64 33.28 17.73
N CYS A 14 -59.43 33.82 17.61
CA CYS A 14 -58.64 33.67 16.40
C CYS A 14 -57.86 32.37 16.48
N ALA A 15 -58.28 31.38 15.72
CA ALA A 15 -57.46 30.17 15.43
C ALA A 15 -56.30 30.56 14.52
N ALA A 16 -55.09 30.62 15.08
CA ALA A 16 -53.88 30.72 14.30
C ALA A 16 -53.49 29.31 13.80
N LEU A 17 -53.67 29.06 12.50
CA LEU A 17 -53.06 27.92 11.81
C LEU A 17 -51.56 28.18 11.73
N LEU A 18 -50.77 27.48 12.54
CA LEU A 18 -49.34 27.30 12.30
C LEU A 18 -49.18 26.29 11.15
N ALA A 19 -48.86 26.78 9.95
CA ALA A 19 -48.33 25.95 8.87
C ALA A 19 -46.88 25.61 9.22
N ALA A 20 -46.64 24.41 9.75
CA ALA A 20 -45.31 23.82 9.90
C ALA A 20 -44.81 23.42 8.49
N THR A 21 -44.00 24.24 7.88
CA THR A 21 -43.18 23.82 6.71
C THR A 21 -42.13 22.84 7.19
N LEU A 22 -42.39 21.55 7.06
CA LEU A 22 -41.42 20.50 7.12
C LEU A 22 -40.50 20.65 5.92
N THR A 23 -39.36 21.33 6.09
CA THR A 23 -38.23 21.20 5.20
C THR A 23 -37.68 19.79 5.42
N SER A 24 -38.04 18.87 4.53
CA SER A 24 -37.36 17.58 4.41
C SER A 24 -35.92 17.84 3.98
N VAL A 25 -35.04 17.85 4.96
CA VAL A 25 -33.62 17.65 4.70
C VAL A 25 -33.49 16.22 4.17
N SER A 26 -33.42 16.05 2.85
CA SER A 26 -33.00 14.81 2.25
C SER A 26 -31.54 14.58 2.71
N SER A 27 -31.38 13.84 3.81
CA SER A 27 -30.10 13.18 4.05
C SER A 27 -29.90 12.24 2.87
N CYS A 28 -28.91 12.50 2.02
CA CYS A 28 -28.38 11.48 1.13
C CYS A 28 -27.93 10.32 2.03
N ALA A 29 -28.82 9.34 2.23
CA ALA A 29 -28.45 8.10 2.85
C ALA A 29 -27.39 7.48 1.96
N GLN A 30 -26.15 7.41 2.45
CA GLN A 30 -25.11 6.61 1.80
C GLN A 30 -25.67 5.19 1.70
N THR A 31 -25.72 4.67 0.50
CA THR A 31 -26.08 3.26 0.27
C THR A 31 -25.14 2.42 1.14
N PRO A 32 -25.65 1.49 1.95
CA PRO A 32 -24.76 0.59 2.68
C PRO A 32 -23.86 -0.11 1.67
N PRO A 33 -22.57 -0.34 2.01
CA PRO A 33 -21.67 -1.06 1.12
C PRO A 33 -22.25 -2.43 0.79
N PRO A 34 -21.99 -2.94 -0.42
CA PRO A 34 -22.52 -4.22 -0.87
C PRO A 34 -22.12 -5.35 0.09
N THR A 35 -22.96 -6.33 0.26
CA THR A 35 -22.59 -7.57 0.95
C THR A 35 -21.73 -8.44 0.03
N ALA A 36 -20.88 -9.31 0.57
CA ALA A 36 -20.06 -10.23 -0.24
C ALA A 36 -20.90 -11.08 -1.23
N ALA A 37 -22.18 -11.32 -0.92
CA ALA A 37 -23.11 -12.06 -1.78
C ALA A 37 -23.59 -11.24 -2.99
N GLU A 38 -23.39 -9.93 -3.01
CA GLU A 38 -23.81 -9.02 -4.07
C GLU A 38 -22.65 -8.70 -5.03
N LEU A 39 -21.41 -8.94 -4.62
CA LEU A 39 -20.23 -8.75 -5.46
C LEU A 39 -20.03 -9.98 -6.36
N ARG A 40 -19.85 -9.75 -7.66
CA ARG A 40 -19.62 -10.80 -8.66
C ARG A 40 -18.26 -10.59 -9.33
N VAL A 41 -17.60 -11.69 -9.70
CA VAL A 41 -16.35 -11.66 -10.47
C VAL A 41 -16.64 -11.14 -11.88
N PHE A 42 -17.58 -11.78 -12.59
CA PHE A 42 -18.12 -11.26 -13.84
C PHE A 42 -19.51 -10.67 -13.59
N ASP A 43 -19.66 -9.37 -13.78
CA ASP A 43 -20.95 -8.67 -13.65
C ASP A 43 -21.36 -8.03 -15.00
N PRO A 44 -22.30 -8.64 -15.77
CA PRO A 44 -22.72 -8.12 -17.07
C PRO A 44 -23.40 -6.75 -16.95
N SER A 45 -23.89 -6.37 -15.77
CA SER A 45 -24.54 -5.07 -15.53
C SER A 45 -23.56 -3.90 -15.43
N LEU A 46 -22.26 -4.17 -15.36
CA LEU A 46 -21.20 -3.16 -15.42
C LEU A 46 -20.87 -2.73 -16.84
N ILE A 47 -21.21 -3.56 -17.81
CA ILE A 47 -20.88 -3.37 -19.23
C ILE A 47 -21.75 -2.27 -19.84
N ASP A 48 -21.11 -1.37 -20.59
CA ASP A 48 -21.80 -0.37 -21.42
C ASP A 48 -21.67 -0.75 -22.89
N SER A 49 -22.68 -1.45 -23.41
CA SER A 49 -22.73 -1.91 -24.81
C SER A 49 -22.83 -0.79 -25.84
N SER A 50 -22.99 0.47 -25.42
CA SER A 50 -22.92 1.63 -26.33
C SER A 50 -21.49 2.01 -26.72
N ILE A 51 -20.49 1.46 -26.01
CA ILE A 51 -19.07 1.67 -26.26
C ILE A 51 -18.55 0.48 -27.08
N ASP A 52 -17.78 0.75 -28.12
CA ASP A 52 -17.10 -0.31 -28.88
C ASP A 52 -15.98 -0.92 -28.04
N PRO A 53 -16.00 -2.24 -27.74
CA PRO A 53 -14.93 -2.90 -26.99
C PRO A 53 -13.57 -2.79 -27.69
N CYS A 54 -13.54 -2.57 -29.00
CA CYS A 54 -12.33 -2.38 -29.78
C CYS A 54 -11.80 -0.94 -29.79
N ASP A 55 -12.54 0.01 -29.18
CA ASP A 55 -12.13 1.44 -29.05
C ASP A 55 -11.60 1.76 -27.66
N ASN A 56 -12.32 1.33 -26.60
CA ASN A 56 -11.90 1.49 -25.19
C ASN A 56 -12.52 0.38 -24.33
N PHE A 57 -11.76 -0.67 -24.06
CA PHE A 57 -12.27 -1.83 -23.35
C PHE A 57 -12.50 -1.58 -21.86
N TYR A 58 -11.68 -0.75 -21.24
CA TYR A 58 -11.89 -0.32 -19.86
C TYR A 58 -13.25 0.37 -19.70
N ARG A 59 -13.56 1.34 -20.55
CA ARG A 59 -14.86 2.02 -20.50
C ARG A 59 -16.01 1.09 -20.85
N TYR A 60 -15.83 0.20 -21.84
CA TYR A 60 -16.81 -0.82 -22.17
C TYR A 60 -17.17 -1.68 -20.96
N SER A 61 -16.17 -2.18 -20.22
CA SER A 61 -16.34 -3.12 -19.10
C SER A 61 -16.77 -2.45 -17.79
N CYS A 62 -16.42 -1.16 -17.59
CA CYS A 62 -16.54 -0.46 -16.29
C CYS A 62 -17.59 0.66 -16.25
N ASN A 63 -18.11 1.14 -17.38
CA ASN A 63 -18.92 2.37 -17.38
C ASN A 63 -20.25 2.25 -16.60
N GLY A 64 -20.81 1.03 -16.52
CA GLY A 64 -21.95 0.73 -15.64
C GLY A 64 -21.58 0.82 -14.16
N TRP A 65 -20.36 0.39 -13.81
CA TRP A 65 -19.84 0.53 -12.46
C TRP A 65 -19.68 1.99 -12.07
N PHE A 66 -19.08 2.83 -12.93
CA PHE A 66 -18.90 4.27 -12.69
C PHE A 66 -20.21 5.00 -12.44
N LYS A 67 -21.26 4.65 -13.19
CA LYS A 67 -22.59 5.24 -13.04
C LYS A 67 -23.25 4.89 -11.71
N ARG A 68 -22.99 3.70 -11.17
CA ARG A 68 -23.59 3.21 -9.91
C ARG A 68 -22.79 3.61 -8.67
N ASN A 69 -21.49 3.77 -8.80
CA ASN A 69 -20.57 3.98 -7.70
C ASN A 69 -19.89 5.36 -7.82
N PRO A 70 -20.58 6.46 -7.47
CA PRO A 70 -19.93 7.77 -7.44
C PRO A 70 -18.80 7.75 -6.42
N LEU A 71 -17.69 8.43 -6.74
CA LEU A 71 -16.52 8.50 -5.87
C LEU A 71 -16.89 9.10 -4.50
N PRO A 72 -16.74 8.35 -3.39
CA PRO A 72 -17.09 8.84 -2.06
C PRO A 72 -16.22 10.05 -1.66
N ALA A 73 -16.82 10.96 -0.88
CA ALA A 73 -16.11 12.17 -0.45
C ALA A 73 -14.89 11.88 0.44
N ASP A 74 -14.91 10.76 1.18
CA ASP A 74 -13.84 10.33 2.07
C ASP A 74 -12.74 9.48 1.38
N GLN A 75 -12.80 9.35 0.04
CA GLN A 75 -11.86 8.58 -0.77
C GLN A 75 -11.18 9.47 -1.82
N ALA A 76 -9.89 9.26 -2.00
CA ALA A 76 -9.11 9.83 -3.12
C ALA A 76 -9.24 8.99 -4.40
N SER A 77 -9.44 7.68 -4.21
CA SER A 77 -9.71 6.69 -5.26
C SER A 77 -10.71 5.67 -4.73
N TYR A 78 -11.62 5.20 -5.59
CA TYR A 78 -12.60 4.17 -5.26
C TYR A 78 -12.80 3.24 -6.44
N GLY A 79 -12.59 1.96 -6.20
CA GLY A 79 -12.65 0.91 -7.22
C GLY A 79 -13.00 -0.44 -6.62
N ARG A 80 -12.93 -1.49 -7.44
CA ARG A 80 -13.27 -2.86 -7.03
C ARG A 80 -12.40 -3.35 -5.87
N PHE A 81 -11.11 -3.03 -5.88
CA PHE A 81 -10.19 -3.29 -4.75
C PHE A 81 -10.66 -2.60 -3.48
N THR A 82 -11.10 -1.34 -3.60
CA THR A 82 -11.62 -0.59 -2.44
C THR A 82 -12.95 -1.16 -1.95
N GLU A 83 -13.83 -1.63 -2.84
CA GLU A 83 -15.09 -2.31 -2.44
C GLU A 83 -14.80 -3.51 -1.53
N LEU A 84 -13.88 -4.39 -1.92
CA LEU A 84 -13.50 -5.54 -1.11
C LEU A 84 -12.79 -5.12 0.18
N ALA A 85 -11.88 -4.14 0.10
CA ALA A 85 -11.18 -3.62 1.29
C ALA A 85 -12.16 -3.00 2.31
N GLU A 86 -13.21 -2.31 1.86
CA GLU A 86 -14.27 -1.79 2.73
C GLU A 86 -15.11 -2.92 3.36
N LEU A 87 -15.41 -3.96 2.60
CA LEU A 87 -16.10 -5.15 3.13
C LEU A 87 -15.25 -5.82 4.23
N ASN A 88 -13.97 -6.09 3.95
CA ASN A 88 -13.06 -6.67 4.93
C ASN A 88 -12.95 -5.77 6.18
N ARG A 89 -12.86 -4.46 5.98
CA ARG A 89 -12.80 -3.49 7.08
C ARG A 89 -14.05 -3.50 7.96
N MET A 90 -15.23 -3.70 7.37
CA MET A 90 -16.47 -3.87 8.16
C MET A 90 -16.48 -5.19 8.95
N GLN A 91 -15.97 -6.26 8.35
CA GLN A 91 -15.82 -7.54 9.05
C GLN A 91 -14.84 -7.42 10.23
N LEU A 92 -13.70 -6.75 10.02
CA LEU A 92 -12.74 -6.44 11.07
C LEU A 92 -13.34 -5.55 12.15
N ARG A 93 -14.12 -4.53 11.79
CA ARG A 93 -14.85 -3.69 12.74
C ARG A 93 -15.75 -4.54 13.65
N GLN A 94 -16.51 -5.46 13.09
CA GLN A 94 -17.38 -6.36 13.89
C GLN A 94 -16.56 -7.20 14.88
N ILE A 95 -15.42 -7.72 14.47
CA ILE A 95 -14.50 -8.46 15.35
C ILE A 95 -14.01 -7.55 16.48
N LEU A 96 -13.55 -6.35 16.15
CA LEU A 96 -12.96 -5.40 17.09
C LEU A 96 -14.00 -4.85 18.09
N GLU A 97 -15.21 -4.53 17.63
CA GLU A 97 -16.30 -4.10 18.51
C GLU A 97 -16.73 -5.21 19.48
N GLN A 98 -16.80 -6.46 19.02
CA GLN A 98 -17.06 -7.62 19.88
C GLN A 98 -15.92 -7.85 20.88
N ALA A 99 -14.67 -7.68 20.47
CA ALA A 99 -13.50 -7.81 21.34
C ALA A 99 -13.42 -6.67 22.37
N ALA A 100 -13.80 -5.44 22.00
CA ALA A 100 -13.80 -4.27 22.88
C ALA A 100 -14.91 -4.33 23.94
N ALA A 101 -16.08 -4.85 23.58
CA ALA A 101 -17.26 -4.96 24.46
C ALA A 101 -17.88 -6.37 24.38
N PRO A 102 -17.24 -7.36 24.98
CA PRO A 102 -17.74 -8.75 24.93
C PRO A 102 -19.08 -8.87 25.62
N ALA A 103 -19.95 -9.75 25.12
CA ALA A 103 -21.21 -10.07 25.76
C ALA A 103 -20.97 -10.65 27.17
N ALA A 104 -21.95 -10.45 28.06
CA ALA A 104 -21.84 -10.94 29.43
C ALA A 104 -21.59 -12.46 29.47
N GLY A 105 -20.53 -12.87 30.18
CA GLY A 105 -20.12 -14.27 30.32
C GLY A 105 -19.22 -14.81 29.21
N VAL A 106 -18.88 -14.00 28.21
CA VAL A 106 -17.91 -14.36 27.17
C VAL A 106 -16.49 -13.98 27.64
N SER A 107 -15.61 -14.97 27.71
CA SER A 107 -14.19 -14.73 27.97
C SER A 107 -13.44 -14.44 26.67
N ARG A 108 -12.51 -13.48 26.72
CA ARG A 108 -11.59 -13.17 25.60
C ARG A 108 -10.29 -13.95 25.76
N SER A 109 -9.74 -14.45 24.68
CA SER A 109 -8.33 -14.87 24.63
C SER A 109 -7.40 -13.67 24.86
N PRO A 110 -6.12 -13.89 25.24
CA PRO A 110 -5.17 -12.77 25.38
C PRO A 110 -5.05 -11.88 24.15
N ASN A 111 -5.10 -12.46 22.94
CA ASN A 111 -5.04 -11.71 21.70
C ASN A 111 -6.34 -10.90 21.46
N GLU A 112 -7.51 -11.51 21.68
CA GLU A 112 -8.79 -10.80 21.59
C GLU A 112 -8.88 -9.64 22.59
N GLN A 113 -8.31 -9.80 23.78
CA GLN A 113 -8.22 -8.72 24.73
C GLN A 113 -7.37 -7.57 24.20
N LYS A 114 -6.18 -7.86 23.66
CA LYS A 114 -5.28 -6.82 23.12
C LYS A 114 -5.90 -6.06 21.98
N ILE A 115 -6.45 -6.74 20.95
CA ILE A 115 -7.07 -6.06 19.80
C ILE A 115 -8.30 -5.24 20.20
N GLY A 116 -9.10 -5.72 21.17
CA GLY A 116 -10.28 -5.00 21.67
C GLY A 116 -9.91 -3.78 22.50
N ASP A 117 -8.95 -3.91 23.41
CA ASP A 117 -8.51 -2.82 24.29
C ASP A 117 -7.78 -1.72 23.51
N ASP A 118 -7.00 -2.07 22.49
CA ASP A 118 -6.34 -1.08 21.62
C ASP A 118 -7.36 -0.37 20.72
N TYR A 119 -8.30 -1.10 20.12
CA TYR A 119 -9.38 -0.49 19.34
C TYR A 119 -10.22 0.48 20.19
N ALA A 120 -10.64 0.07 21.40
CA ALA A 120 -11.38 0.91 22.31
C ALA A 120 -10.60 2.17 22.68
N SER A 121 -9.29 2.05 22.95
CA SER A 121 -8.41 3.18 23.26
C SER A 121 -8.31 4.16 22.09
N CYS A 122 -8.18 3.65 20.87
CA CYS A 122 -8.17 4.46 19.65
C CYS A 122 -9.52 5.18 19.43
N MET A 123 -10.64 4.54 19.73
CA MET A 123 -11.98 5.12 19.56
C MET A 123 -12.34 6.16 20.62
N ASP A 124 -11.65 6.20 21.76
CA ASP A 124 -11.93 7.14 22.86
C ASP A 124 -11.33 8.53 22.59
N THR A 125 -11.96 9.26 21.67
CA THR A 125 -11.57 10.64 21.30
C THR A 125 -11.55 11.57 22.51
N ALA A 126 -12.48 11.37 23.47
CA ALA A 126 -12.57 12.23 24.65
C ALA A 126 -11.30 12.14 25.51
N THR A 127 -10.81 10.93 25.76
CA THR A 127 -9.54 10.71 26.48
C THR A 127 -8.36 11.23 25.69
N VAL A 128 -8.26 10.96 24.37
CA VAL A 128 -7.19 11.46 23.49
C VAL A 128 -7.13 12.99 23.53
N ASN A 129 -8.28 13.68 23.34
CA ASN A 129 -8.34 15.15 23.40
C ASN A 129 -7.97 15.70 24.76
N LYS A 130 -8.39 15.05 25.86
CA LYS A 130 -8.08 15.46 27.24
C LYS A 130 -6.60 15.34 27.56
N LEU A 131 -5.94 14.28 27.10
CA LEU A 131 -4.51 14.05 27.31
C LEU A 131 -3.65 15.04 26.50
N GLY A 132 -4.14 15.52 25.36
CA GLY A 132 -3.42 16.43 24.48
C GLY A 132 -2.12 15.79 23.98
N ILE A 133 -1.04 16.56 23.98
CA ILE A 133 0.30 16.08 23.63
C ILE A 133 1.11 15.61 24.85
N ALA A 134 0.51 15.60 26.05
CA ALA A 134 1.24 15.22 27.28
C ALA A 134 1.91 13.84 27.20
N PRO A 135 1.31 12.80 26.54
CA PRO A 135 2.00 11.52 26.38
C PRO A 135 3.26 11.56 25.51
N LEU A 136 3.43 12.60 24.64
CA LEU A 136 4.68 12.83 23.90
C LEU A 136 5.77 13.52 24.74
N GLN A 137 5.42 14.09 25.90
CA GLN A 137 6.34 14.93 26.67
C GLN A 137 7.67 14.24 26.99
N PRO A 138 7.72 12.95 27.39
CA PRO A 138 9.01 12.29 27.64
C PRO A 138 9.95 12.28 26.42
N ALA A 139 9.42 12.08 25.21
CA ALA A 139 10.22 12.12 23.97
C ALA A 139 10.60 13.56 23.60
N LEU A 140 9.69 14.52 23.77
CA LEU A 140 9.97 15.95 23.58
C LEU A 140 11.07 16.44 24.52
N ASP A 141 11.06 16.04 25.78
CA ASP A 141 12.08 16.39 26.76
C ASP A 141 13.47 15.82 26.42
N ARG A 142 13.51 14.59 25.88
CA ARG A 142 14.75 13.98 25.35
C ARG A 142 15.30 14.79 24.18
N ILE A 143 14.45 15.21 23.25
CA ILE A 143 14.86 16.08 22.14
C ILE A 143 15.35 17.45 22.65
N ALA A 144 14.67 18.04 23.62
CA ALA A 144 15.06 19.32 24.21
C ALA A 144 16.39 19.24 25.00
N ALA A 145 16.72 18.05 25.50
CA ALA A 145 17.99 17.77 26.16
C ALA A 145 19.19 17.65 25.22
N LEU A 146 18.97 17.57 23.90
CA LEU A 146 20.01 17.47 22.87
C LEU A 146 20.83 18.78 22.82
N LYS A 147 22.11 18.73 23.20
CA LYS A 147 23.03 19.89 23.24
C LYS A 147 24.26 19.70 22.36
N THR A 148 24.64 18.46 22.07
CA THR A 148 25.82 18.13 21.29
C THR A 148 25.53 17.00 20.30
N ALA A 149 26.26 16.94 19.20
CA ALA A 149 26.14 15.85 18.21
C ALA A 149 26.40 14.46 18.82
N ALA A 150 27.25 14.38 19.86
CA ALA A 150 27.54 13.12 20.55
C ALA A 150 26.30 12.49 21.23
N GLN A 151 25.26 13.25 21.52
CA GLN A 151 24.00 12.73 22.08
C GLN A 151 23.02 12.23 21.04
N LEU A 152 23.24 12.59 19.76
CA LEU A 152 22.32 12.28 18.66
C LEU A 152 22.13 10.76 18.43
N PRO A 153 23.19 9.91 18.44
CA PRO A 153 23.02 8.48 18.16
C PRO A 153 22.02 7.79 19.11
N ALA A 154 22.15 7.98 20.40
CA ALA A 154 21.26 7.37 21.40
C ALA A 154 19.82 7.94 21.31
N LEU A 155 19.68 9.24 21.04
CA LEU A 155 18.38 9.87 20.83
C LEU A 155 17.69 9.31 19.58
N LEU A 156 18.43 9.22 18.47
CA LEU A 156 17.88 8.72 17.20
C LEU A 156 17.45 7.26 17.30
N ALA A 157 18.26 6.41 17.95
CA ALA A 157 17.89 5.01 18.21
C ALA A 157 16.59 4.91 19.02
N HIS A 158 16.44 5.75 20.06
CA HIS A 158 15.19 5.81 20.82
C HIS A 158 14.00 6.26 19.95
N LEU A 159 14.15 7.31 19.14
CA LEU A 159 13.08 7.81 18.29
C LEU A 159 12.66 6.77 17.24
N GLN A 160 13.62 6.11 16.60
CA GLN A 160 13.32 5.02 15.66
C GLN A 160 12.62 3.83 16.34
N SER A 161 13.03 3.49 17.56
CA SER A 161 12.39 2.39 18.30
C SER A 161 10.92 2.65 18.61
N ILE A 162 10.49 3.90 18.67
CA ILE A 162 9.07 4.28 18.83
C ILE A 162 8.41 4.70 17.50
N GLY A 163 8.93 4.28 16.35
CA GLY A 163 8.31 4.50 15.05
C GLY A 163 8.53 5.87 14.41
N VAL A 164 9.44 6.69 14.93
CA VAL A 164 9.75 8.01 14.36
C VAL A 164 10.76 7.86 13.23
N ASN A 165 10.33 8.05 11.99
CA ASN A 165 11.19 8.07 10.82
C ASN A 165 11.95 9.40 10.73
N ALA A 166 13.20 9.43 11.18
CA ALA A 166 14.05 10.61 11.13
C ALA A 166 15.44 10.26 10.59
N PHE A 167 15.95 11.08 9.68
CA PHE A 167 17.20 10.92 8.94
C PHE A 167 17.23 9.62 8.11
N PHE A 168 17.56 8.49 8.70
CA PHE A 168 17.69 7.19 8.04
C PHE A 168 16.88 6.11 8.77
N GLY A 169 16.63 4.99 8.11
CA GLY A 169 16.07 3.78 8.71
C GLY A 169 17.14 2.72 8.94
N MET A 170 17.01 1.96 10.04
CA MET A 170 17.70 0.71 10.27
C MET A 170 16.68 -0.42 10.35
N GLY A 171 16.93 -1.51 9.66
CA GLY A 171 16.10 -2.72 9.68
C GLY A 171 16.90 -3.97 9.42
N SER A 172 16.21 -5.10 9.34
CA SER A 172 16.78 -6.39 8.98
C SER A 172 16.24 -6.84 7.62
N ASN A 173 17.09 -7.46 6.81
CA ASN A 173 16.68 -8.05 5.54
C ASN A 173 17.61 -9.23 5.19
N PRO A 174 17.19 -10.19 4.34
CA PRO A 174 18.11 -11.15 3.77
C PRO A 174 19.27 -10.44 3.05
N ASP A 175 20.49 -10.97 3.18
CA ASP A 175 21.65 -10.44 2.46
C ASP A 175 21.45 -10.68 0.96
N TYR A 176 21.59 -9.66 0.13
CA TYR A 176 21.51 -9.78 -1.34
C TYR A 176 22.47 -10.85 -1.90
N ASN A 177 23.60 -11.11 -1.23
CA ASN A 177 24.63 -12.05 -1.68
C ASN A 177 24.54 -13.43 -0.98
N ASP A 178 23.72 -13.55 0.06
CA ASP A 178 23.42 -14.80 0.79
C ASP A 178 22.01 -14.72 1.39
N ALA A 179 21.02 -15.03 0.57
CA ALA A 179 19.61 -14.94 0.91
C ALA A 179 19.15 -15.87 2.06
N ASN A 180 20.05 -16.70 2.60
CA ASN A 180 19.76 -17.51 3.79
C ASN A 180 20.12 -16.81 5.11
N SER A 181 20.84 -15.68 5.05
CA SER A 181 21.35 -14.95 6.21
C SER A 181 20.69 -13.58 6.31
N VAL A 182 20.21 -13.22 7.49
CA VAL A 182 19.68 -11.88 7.76
C VAL A 182 20.80 -10.97 8.24
N ILE A 183 20.96 -9.80 7.62
CA ILE A 183 21.90 -8.75 8.03
C ILE A 183 21.20 -7.44 8.31
N ALA A 184 21.92 -6.46 8.87
CA ALA A 184 21.42 -5.11 9.06
C ALA A 184 21.43 -4.34 7.71
N PHE A 185 20.36 -3.60 7.46
CA PHE A 185 20.22 -2.68 6.34
C PHE A 185 20.05 -1.26 6.85
N TYR A 186 20.73 -0.32 6.19
CA TYR A 186 20.61 1.11 6.46
C TYR A 186 20.21 1.81 5.17
N GLY A 187 19.10 2.55 5.21
CA GLY A 187 18.54 3.22 4.04
C GLY A 187 18.15 4.67 4.31
N ALA A 188 18.04 5.46 3.24
CA ALA A 188 17.59 6.84 3.32
C ALA A 188 16.19 6.94 3.94
N GLY A 189 15.92 8.05 4.65
CA GLY A 189 14.66 8.32 5.30
C GLY A 189 14.52 9.78 5.73
N GLY A 190 13.60 10.04 6.65
CA GLY A 190 13.46 11.34 7.29
C GLY A 190 12.87 12.42 6.40
N LEU A 191 12.02 12.07 5.44
CA LEU A 191 11.23 13.01 4.65
C LEU A 191 9.79 13.04 5.18
N GLY A 192 9.18 14.21 5.19
CA GLY A 192 7.78 14.38 5.55
C GLY A 192 6.85 14.43 4.34
N LEU A 193 7.35 14.80 3.14
CA LEU A 193 6.64 14.62 1.87
C LEU A 193 6.83 13.16 1.38
N PRO A 194 5.93 12.63 0.52
CA PRO A 194 5.89 11.20 0.19
C PRO A 194 7.18 10.62 -0.38
N GLU A 195 7.92 11.39 -1.19
CA GLU A 195 9.17 10.96 -1.79
C GLU A 195 10.05 12.16 -2.22
N ARG A 196 11.29 11.90 -2.65
CA ARG A 196 12.30 12.93 -2.92
C ARG A 196 11.91 13.95 -3.99
N ASP A 197 11.19 13.53 -5.04
CA ASP A 197 10.88 14.42 -6.18
C ASP A 197 9.90 15.52 -5.80
N TYR A 198 9.10 15.35 -4.75
CA TYR A 198 8.32 16.45 -4.17
C TYR A 198 9.18 17.63 -3.73
N TYR A 199 10.45 17.40 -3.33
CA TYR A 199 11.40 18.44 -2.92
C TYR A 199 12.15 19.07 -4.10
N THR A 200 12.32 18.34 -5.21
CA THR A 200 13.26 18.71 -6.29
C THR A 200 12.58 19.21 -7.55
N ARG A 201 11.34 18.81 -7.83
CA ARG A 201 10.60 19.24 -9.03
C ARG A 201 10.31 20.74 -9.02
N THR A 202 10.36 21.37 -10.23
CA THR A 202 10.27 22.81 -10.40
C THR A 202 8.97 23.29 -11.07
N ASP A 203 8.06 22.37 -11.39
CA ASP A 203 6.74 22.73 -11.92
C ASP A 203 5.90 23.48 -10.86
N ALA A 204 5.00 24.35 -11.33
CA ALA A 204 4.22 25.25 -10.46
C ALA A 204 3.42 24.50 -9.37
N LYS A 205 2.88 23.30 -9.68
CA LYS A 205 2.11 22.51 -8.71
C LYS A 205 3.02 21.96 -7.61
N SER A 206 4.18 21.43 -7.96
CA SER A 206 5.16 20.92 -6.98
C SER A 206 5.72 22.03 -6.08
N VAL A 207 5.96 23.23 -6.64
CA VAL A 207 6.35 24.42 -5.86
C VAL A 207 5.25 24.80 -4.87
N GLU A 208 3.99 24.80 -5.29
CA GLU A 208 2.85 25.11 -4.43
C GLU A 208 2.65 24.05 -3.34
N GLN A 209 2.81 22.76 -3.66
CA GLN A 209 2.73 21.67 -2.67
C GLN A 209 3.80 21.84 -1.56
N ARG A 210 5.05 22.21 -1.90
CA ARG A 210 6.08 22.53 -0.90
C ARG A 210 5.70 23.71 -0.03
N ARG A 211 5.14 24.78 -0.61
CA ARG A 211 4.65 25.94 0.15
C ARG A 211 3.56 25.53 1.15
N GLN A 212 2.62 24.70 0.71
CA GLN A 212 1.55 24.15 1.55
C GLN A 212 2.10 23.21 2.63
N TYR A 213 3.12 22.42 2.32
CA TYR A 213 3.81 21.59 3.30
C TYR A 213 4.47 22.42 4.42
N VAL A 214 5.20 23.48 4.07
CA VAL A 214 5.78 24.40 5.07
C VAL A 214 4.69 25.01 5.95
N ALA A 215 3.54 25.38 5.38
CA ALA A 215 2.40 25.88 6.14
C ALA A 215 1.80 24.82 7.08
N HIS A 216 1.72 23.57 6.63
CA HIS A 216 1.31 22.42 7.43
C HIS A 216 2.26 22.19 8.63
N VAL A 217 3.56 22.11 8.39
CA VAL A 217 4.58 21.95 9.45
C VAL A 217 4.46 23.07 10.49
N ARG A 218 4.36 24.34 10.02
CA ARG A 218 4.13 25.51 10.90
C ARG A 218 2.88 25.33 11.76
N LYS A 219 1.77 24.90 11.15
CA LYS A 219 0.51 24.70 11.86
C LYS A 219 0.61 23.62 12.93
N MET A 220 1.22 22.49 12.59
CA MET A 220 1.42 21.37 13.53
C MET A 220 2.30 21.77 14.72
N ILE A 221 3.39 22.49 14.48
CA ILE A 221 4.28 23.00 15.52
C ILE A 221 3.56 24.04 16.40
N THR A 222 2.69 24.88 15.81
CA THR A 222 1.85 25.82 16.56
C THR A 222 0.85 25.11 17.46
N LEU A 223 0.19 24.04 16.94
CA LEU A 223 -0.71 23.19 17.73
C LEU A 223 0.01 22.53 18.92
N ALA A 224 1.32 22.25 18.78
CA ALA A 224 2.16 21.75 19.86
C ALA A 224 2.62 22.83 20.87
N GLY A 225 2.07 24.04 20.76
CA GLY A 225 2.27 25.13 21.75
C GLY A 225 3.37 26.13 21.45
N GLU A 226 4.05 26.04 20.29
CA GLU A 226 5.05 27.04 19.90
C GLU A 226 4.38 28.33 19.39
N PRO A 227 4.93 29.51 19.74
CA PRO A 227 4.49 30.77 19.16
C PRO A 227 4.62 30.76 17.63
N ASP A 228 3.61 31.28 16.95
CA ASP A 228 3.49 31.22 15.48
C ASP A 228 4.73 31.74 14.73
N GLY A 229 5.33 32.84 15.18
CA GLY A 229 6.54 33.40 14.55
C GLY A 229 7.80 32.51 14.75
N LYS A 230 7.85 31.66 15.81
CA LYS A 230 8.89 30.65 15.96
C LYS A 230 8.57 29.43 15.10
N ALA A 231 7.32 28.97 15.11
CA ALA A 231 6.87 27.84 14.32
C ALA A 231 7.11 28.06 12.80
N ALA A 232 6.97 29.29 12.30
CA ALA A 232 7.31 29.62 10.92
C ALA A 232 8.80 29.40 10.60
N ARG A 233 9.71 29.87 11.46
CA ARG A 233 11.15 29.62 11.28
C ARG A 233 11.52 28.15 11.42
N ASP A 234 10.88 27.45 12.34
CA ASP A 234 11.07 26.02 12.56
C ASP A 234 10.63 25.20 11.33
N ALA A 235 9.54 25.57 10.67
CA ALA A 235 9.09 24.95 9.43
C ALA A 235 10.07 25.17 8.26
N ASP A 236 10.67 26.35 8.16
CA ASP A 236 11.72 26.60 7.15
C ASP A 236 12.98 25.77 7.41
N ILE A 237 13.35 25.57 8.67
CA ILE A 237 14.48 24.69 9.07
C ILE A 237 14.18 23.23 8.67
N VAL A 238 12.99 22.73 8.98
CA VAL A 238 12.56 21.38 8.59
C VAL A 238 12.67 21.21 7.08
N MET A 239 12.07 22.11 6.31
CA MET A 239 12.09 22.06 4.85
C MET A 239 13.52 22.09 4.27
N ALA A 240 14.42 22.86 4.88
CA ALA A 240 15.82 22.94 4.46
C ALA A 240 16.56 21.61 4.69
N ILE A 241 16.39 20.99 5.86
CA ILE A 241 17.02 19.70 6.21
C ILE A 241 16.48 18.59 5.30
N GLU A 242 15.15 18.46 5.18
CA GLU A 242 14.53 17.45 4.33
C GLU A 242 14.91 17.60 2.85
N THR A 243 15.05 18.84 2.35
CA THR A 243 15.50 19.10 0.98
C THR A 243 16.96 18.62 0.76
N ARG A 244 17.84 18.74 1.78
CA ARG A 244 19.21 18.21 1.69
C ARG A 244 19.19 16.69 1.59
N LEU A 245 18.44 16.03 2.48
CA LEU A 245 18.28 14.57 2.50
C LEU A 245 17.68 14.08 1.17
N ALA A 246 16.59 14.69 0.71
CA ALA A 246 15.93 14.33 -0.55
C ALA A 246 16.87 14.42 -1.76
N LYS A 247 17.73 15.43 -1.83
CA LYS A 247 18.69 15.57 -2.94
C LYS A 247 19.78 14.48 -2.94
N ALA A 248 20.09 13.94 -1.79
CA ALA A 248 21.08 12.88 -1.63
C ALA A 248 20.50 11.47 -1.80
N SER A 249 19.18 11.31 -1.65
CA SER A 249 18.49 10.04 -1.83
C SER A 249 18.39 9.64 -3.30
N LEU A 250 18.34 8.35 -3.58
CA LEU A 250 18.00 7.80 -4.89
C LEU A 250 16.57 8.19 -5.30
N THR A 251 16.33 8.31 -6.61
CA THR A 251 14.97 8.40 -7.14
C THR A 251 14.24 7.07 -6.99
N ILE A 252 12.91 7.07 -6.96
CA ILE A 252 12.11 5.84 -6.97
C ILE A 252 12.50 4.93 -8.14
N THR A 253 12.77 5.52 -9.32
CA THR A 253 13.21 4.76 -10.50
C THR A 253 14.59 4.12 -10.29
N GLU A 254 15.54 4.80 -9.63
CA GLU A 254 16.86 4.23 -9.32
C GLU A 254 16.77 3.13 -8.25
N GLN A 255 15.86 3.27 -7.27
CA GLN A 255 15.63 2.28 -6.21
C GLN A 255 15.03 0.97 -6.74
N ARG A 256 14.42 0.98 -7.92
CA ARG A 256 13.92 -0.23 -8.56
C ARG A 256 15.02 -1.20 -8.99
N ASP A 257 16.20 -0.73 -9.32
CA ASP A 257 17.31 -1.63 -9.63
C ASP A 257 18.00 -2.08 -8.33
N PRO A 258 17.89 -3.37 -7.93
CA PRO A 258 18.49 -3.87 -6.70
C PRO A 258 20.03 -3.75 -6.66
N GLN A 259 20.70 -3.60 -7.81
CA GLN A 259 22.13 -3.32 -7.87
C GLN A 259 22.47 -1.95 -7.27
N ASN A 260 21.56 -0.97 -7.39
CA ASN A 260 21.74 0.36 -6.80
C ASN A 260 21.58 0.37 -5.27
N LEU A 261 21.04 -0.71 -4.70
CA LEU A 261 20.78 -0.87 -3.26
C LEU A 261 21.75 -1.85 -2.59
N ASN A 262 22.54 -2.58 -3.36
CA ASN A 262 23.43 -3.62 -2.85
C ASN A 262 24.86 -3.10 -2.65
N HIS A 263 25.14 -2.49 -1.51
CA HIS A 263 26.47 -2.02 -1.11
C HIS A 263 26.90 -2.68 0.21
N PRO A 264 27.21 -4.00 0.16
CA PRO A 264 27.61 -4.73 1.35
C PRO A 264 28.91 -4.16 1.91
N THR A 265 28.92 -3.91 3.21
CA THR A 265 30.07 -3.40 3.95
C THR A 265 30.15 -4.02 5.33
N ASP A 266 31.18 -3.70 6.10
CA ASP A 266 31.20 -4.03 7.52
C ASP A 266 30.98 -2.79 8.40
N VAL A 267 30.46 -3.02 9.60
CA VAL A 267 30.14 -1.96 10.58
C VAL A 267 31.37 -1.10 10.90
N ALA A 268 32.59 -1.69 10.89
CA ALA A 268 33.81 -0.95 11.20
C ALA A 268 34.20 0.03 10.08
N ASN A 269 34.00 -0.34 8.82
CA ASN A 269 34.25 0.56 7.69
C ASN A 269 33.18 1.64 7.61
N PHE A 270 31.91 1.28 7.68
CA PHE A 270 30.82 2.27 7.70
C PHE A 270 30.94 3.28 8.86
N SER A 271 31.38 2.83 10.05
CA SER A 271 31.67 3.73 11.18
C SER A 271 32.79 4.73 10.90
N LYS A 272 33.76 4.40 10.03
CA LYS A 272 34.83 5.34 9.65
C LYS A 272 34.34 6.42 8.67
N GLU A 273 33.31 6.13 7.90
CA GLU A 273 32.69 7.08 6.99
C GLU A 273 31.81 8.08 7.73
N LEU A 274 31.16 7.65 8.82
CA LEU A 274 30.31 8.48 9.69
C LEU A 274 31.12 9.19 10.80
N THR A 275 32.04 10.07 10.41
CA THR A 275 32.98 10.74 11.35
C THR A 275 32.31 11.67 12.36
N HIS A 276 31.09 12.14 12.09
CA HIS A 276 30.31 13.05 12.93
C HIS A 276 29.10 12.38 13.61
N PHE A 277 28.92 11.07 13.39
CA PHE A 277 27.87 10.26 13.99
C PHE A 277 28.41 8.92 14.47
N SER A 278 28.27 8.61 15.75
CA SER A 278 28.74 7.33 16.30
C SER A 278 27.76 6.19 16.00
N LEU A 279 28.04 5.42 14.94
CA LEU A 279 27.23 4.24 14.59
C LEU A 279 27.22 3.20 15.74
N ASN A 280 28.36 3.00 16.42
CA ASN A 280 28.45 2.04 17.52
C ASN A 280 27.55 2.41 18.71
N GLU A 281 27.45 3.71 19.04
CA GLU A 281 26.52 4.19 20.08
C GLU A 281 25.06 4.04 19.65
N PHE A 282 24.75 4.28 18.37
CA PHE A 282 23.43 4.09 17.83
C PHE A 282 22.99 2.61 17.89
N VAL A 283 23.82 1.69 17.41
CA VAL A 283 23.55 0.23 17.42
C VAL A 283 23.38 -0.28 18.84
N ALA A 284 24.24 0.17 19.77
CA ALA A 284 24.14 -0.19 21.19
C ALA A 284 22.83 0.32 21.82
N ALA A 285 22.45 1.57 21.54
CA ALA A 285 21.21 2.16 22.05
C ALA A 285 19.95 1.56 21.41
N ALA A 286 20.02 1.10 20.15
CA ALA A 286 18.96 0.36 19.47
C ALA A 286 18.83 -1.09 19.97
N HIS A 287 19.72 -1.57 20.81
CA HIS A 287 19.80 -2.96 21.28
C HIS A 287 19.89 -3.97 20.12
N ALA A 288 20.46 -3.56 18.99
CA ALA A 288 20.63 -4.44 17.84
C ALA A 288 21.69 -5.52 18.13
N PRO A 289 21.52 -6.75 17.60
CA PRO A 289 22.56 -7.79 17.72
C PRO A 289 23.89 -7.34 17.12
N ALA A 290 24.99 -7.75 17.73
CA ALA A 290 26.31 -7.52 17.17
C ALA A 290 26.45 -8.26 15.82
N THR A 291 26.79 -7.52 14.78
CA THR A 291 27.09 -8.09 13.44
C THR A 291 28.29 -7.38 12.85
N SER A 292 29.07 -8.08 12.07
CA SER A 292 30.14 -7.45 11.29
C SER A 292 29.65 -7.03 9.90
N ARG A 293 28.64 -7.69 9.35
CA ARG A 293 28.11 -7.45 8.00
C ARG A 293 26.86 -6.59 8.04
N MET A 294 26.77 -5.68 7.11
CA MET A 294 25.62 -4.83 6.88
C MET A 294 25.56 -4.40 5.41
N ASN A 295 24.45 -3.81 5.03
CA ASN A 295 24.27 -3.19 3.72
C ASN A 295 23.98 -1.69 3.89
N ASP A 296 24.79 -0.83 3.27
CA ASP A 296 24.54 0.59 3.08
C ASP A 296 23.77 0.77 1.76
N MET A 297 22.45 0.95 1.84
CA MET A 297 21.62 1.03 0.63
C MET A 297 21.92 2.27 -0.22
N GLU A 298 22.36 3.37 0.40
CA GLU A 298 22.54 4.66 -0.29
C GLU A 298 23.79 5.40 0.22
N PRO A 299 25.00 5.04 -0.20
CA PRO A 299 26.25 5.64 0.29
C PRO A 299 26.33 7.17 0.14
N LYS A 300 25.77 7.72 -0.94
CA LYS A 300 25.70 9.18 -1.13
C LYS A 300 24.83 9.87 -0.11
N PHE A 301 23.72 9.23 0.28
CA PHE A 301 22.85 9.74 1.32
C PHE A 301 23.57 9.77 2.67
N PHE A 302 24.29 8.71 3.04
CA PHE A 302 25.01 8.67 4.31
C PHE A 302 26.19 9.63 4.36
N ALA A 303 26.85 9.91 3.24
CA ALA A 303 27.84 10.98 3.13
C ALA A 303 27.23 12.37 3.42
N GLU A 304 26.03 12.66 2.85
CA GLU A 304 25.29 13.90 3.11
C GLU A 304 24.77 13.96 4.55
N PHE A 305 24.24 12.86 5.08
CA PHE A 305 23.83 12.78 6.48
C PHE A 305 25.00 13.12 7.43
N ASN A 306 26.17 12.56 7.22
CA ASN A 306 27.37 12.85 7.99
C ASN A 306 27.80 14.33 7.91
N ALA A 307 27.74 14.92 6.70
CA ALA A 307 28.00 16.35 6.49
C ALA A 307 26.94 17.23 7.17
N LEU A 308 25.66 16.83 7.09
CA LEU A 308 24.54 17.53 7.75
C LEU A 308 24.72 17.58 9.27
N VAL A 309 25.13 16.48 9.89
CA VAL A 309 25.40 16.43 11.33
C VAL A 309 26.57 17.34 11.71
N ALA A 310 27.58 17.48 10.83
CA ALA A 310 28.75 18.32 11.07
C ALA A 310 28.44 19.81 11.01
N ASP A 311 27.67 20.24 10.04
CA ASP A 311 27.51 21.67 9.69
C ASP A 311 26.17 22.29 10.12
N THR A 312 25.19 21.47 10.55
CA THR A 312 23.90 21.95 11.01
C THR A 312 23.92 22.24 12.51
N PRO A 313 23.52 23.44 12.95
CA PRO A 313 23.40 23.73 14.37
C PRO A 313 22.51 22.70 15.09
N ILE A 314 23.00 22.17 16.23
CA ILE A 314 22.31 21.09 16.95
C ILE A 314 20.87 21.46 17.36
N ALA A 315 20.59 22.75 17.60
CA ALA A 315 19.23 23.22 17.87
C ALA A 315 18.30 23.07 16.67
N GLN A 316 18.80 23.17 15.42
CA GLN A 316 18.03 22.95 14.20
C GLN A 316 17.77 21.46 13.98
N ILE A 317 18.73 20.60 14.30
CA ILE A 317 18.52 19.15 14.34
C ILE A 317 17.42 18.81 15.36
N GLY A 318 17.43 19.40 16.54
CA GLY A 318 16.36 19.24 17.52
C GLY A 318 14.97 19.69 17.01
N THR A 319 14.92 20.78 16.25
CA THR A 319 13.68 21.25 15.60
C THR A 319 13.15 20.22 14.59
N TYR A 320 14.02 19.69 13.75
CA TYR A 320 13.68 18.65 12.76
C TYR A 320 13.18 17.36 13.45
N LEU A 321 13.87 16.89 14.49
CA LEU A 321 13.44 15.69 15.24
C LEU A 321 12.10 15.91 15.95
N ARG A 322 11.84 17.10 16.47
CA ARG A 322 10.56 17.46 17.07
C ARG A 322 9.42 17.41 16.06
N TRP A 323 9.64 17.90 14.84
CA TRP A 323 8.67 17.79 13.76
C TRP A 323 8.36 16.33 13.44
N HIS A 324 9.38 15.50 13.21
CA HIS A 324 9.17 14.09 12.89
C HIS A 324 8.48 13.30 14.01
N LEU A 325 8.72 13.64 15.27
CA LEU A 325 7.98 13.07 16.38
C LEU A 325 6.48 13.44 16.34
N LEU A 326 6.14 14.70 16.07
CA LEU A 326 4.75 15.13 15.94
C LEU A 326 4.09 14.47 14.74
N HIS A 327 4.78 14.42 13.61
CA HIS A 327 4.31 13.84 12.37
C HIS A 327 4.00 12.33 12.50
N ALA A 328 4.85 11.58 13.18
CA ALA A 328 4.68 10.13 13.38
C ALA A 328 3.35 9.76 14.05
N TYR A 329 2.82 10.64 14.90
CA TYR A 329 1.62 10.38 15.69
C TYR A 329 0.43 11.29 15.36
N ALA A 330 0.54 12.10 14.31
CA ALA A 330 -0.45 13.11 13.92
C ALA A 330 -1.84 12.58 13.53
N GLY A 331 -2.05 11.27 13.54
CA GLY A 331 -3.35 10.64 13.27
C GLY A 331 -4.19 10.44 14.54
N THR A 332 -4.81 9.26 14.65
CA THR A 332 -5.78 8.92 15.70
C THR A 332 -5.24 8.93 17.13
N SER A 333 -3.92 9.05 17.32
CA SER A 333 -3.26 9.02 18.62
C SER A 333 -3.07 10.39 19.27
N LEU A 334 -3.21 11.48 18.51
CA LEU A 334 -3.17 12.86 18.99
C LEU A 334 -4.56 13.50 18.93
N PRO A 335 -4.76 14.68 19.61
CA PRO A 335 -6.02 15.41 19.55
C PRO A 335 -6.54 15.66 18.15
N GLU A 336 -7.86 15.75 18.00
CA GLU A 336 -8.54 15.95 16.71
C GLU A 336 -7.98 17.13 15.91
N SER A 337 -7.47 18.19 16.56
CA SER A 337 -6.85 19.32 15.86
C SER A 337 -5.59 18.93 15.06
N PHE A 338 -4.80 17.97 15.56
CA PHE A 338 -3.64 17.42 14.85
C PHE A 338 -4.07 16.47 13.75
N ASP A 339 -5.02 15.59 14.04
CA ASP A 339 -5.59 14.62 13.11
C ASP A 339 -6.20 15.33 11.89
N GLN A 340 -7.01 16.36 12.11
CA GLN A 340 -7.63 17.16 11.06
C GLN A 340 -6.61 17.92 10.21
N GLU A 341 -5.56 18.50 10.82
CA GLU A 341 -4.50 19.19 10.07
C GLU A 341 -3.69 18.20 9.24
N ASN A 342 -3.38 17.02 9.79
CA ASN A 342 -2.70 15.96 9.06
C ASN A 342 -3.55 15.47 7.88
N TRP A 343 -4.85 15.21 8.09
CA TRP A 343 -5.77 14.86 7.03
C TRP A 343 -5.86 15.96 5.96
N ASN A 344 -5.98 17.23 6.38
CA ASN A 344 -6.07 18.38 5.46
C ASN A 344 -4.89 18.42 4.49
N PHE A 345 -3.68 18.19 4.97
CA PHE A 345 -2.52 18.22 4.10
C PHE A 345 -2.38 16.93 3.25
N TYR A 346 -2.29 15.77 3.88
CA TYR A 346 -1.95 14.53 3.16
C TYR A 346 -3.12 13.95 2.37
N SER A 347 -4.34 14.00 2.91
CA SER A 347 -5.50 13.39 2.24
C SER A 347 -6.23 14.39 1.34
N HIS A 348 -6.43 15.63 1.78
CA HIS A 348 -7.17 16.63 1.01
C HIS A 348 -6.27 17.33 -0.02
N ILE A 349 -5.19 17.99 0.42
CA ILE A 349 -4.36 18.80 -0.48
C ILE A 349 -3.56 17.95 -1.47
N LEU A 350 -2.91 16.88 -0.99
CA LEU A 350 -2.09 16.02 -1.86
C LEU A 350 -2.93 15.08 -2.72
N ASN A 351 -3.99 14.48 -2.18
CA ASN A 351 -4.72 13.38 -2.81
C ASN A 351 -6.18 13.71 -3.16
N GLY A 352 -6.69 14.89 -2.79
CA GLY A 352 -7.98 15.41 -3.22
C GLY A 352 -9.20 14.89 -2.45
N ALA A 353 -9.06 14.10 -1.37
CA ALA A 353 -10.18 13.65 -0.56
C ALA A 353 -10.94 14.87 0.02
N GLU A 354 -12.28 14.86 -0.03
CA GLU A 354 -13.13 15.98 0.37
C GLU A 354 -13.63 15.88 1.82
N LYS A 355 -13.57 14.68 2.39
CA LYS A 355 -14.00 14.39 3.76
C LYS A 355 -13.00 13.45 4.42
N GLU A 356 -12.79 13.62 5.72
CA GLU A 356 -11.99 12.67 6.50
C GLU A 356 -12.77 11.34 6.66
N GLN A 357 -12.04 10.22 6.60
CA GLN A 357 -12.61 8.91 6.87
C GLN A 357 -13.10 8.81 8.31
N ASP A 358 -14.22 8.15 8.53
CA ASP A 358 -14.75 7.89 9.85
C ASP A 358 -13.69 7.27 10.77
N ARG A 359 -13.66 7.68 12.04
CA ARG A 359 -12.62 7.26 13.00
C ARG A 359 -12.51 5.74 13.13
N TRP A 360 -13.62 5.02 13.09
CA TRP A 360 -13.60 3.56 13.18
C TRP A 360 -12.80 2.90 12.05
N LYS A 361 -12.83 3.44 10.82
CA LYS A 361 -12.05 2.94 9.68
C LYS A 361 -10.55 3.11 9.96
N ARG A 362 -10.17 4.25 10.50
CA ARG A 362 -8.77 4.59 10.83
C ARG A 362 -8.26 3.78 12.02
N CYS A 363 -9.09 3.59 13.06
CA CYS A 363 -8.75 2.74 14.20
C CYS A 363 -8.67 1.26 13.83
N THR A 364 -9.53 0.76 12.94
CA THR A 364 -9.43 -0.60 12.41
C THR A 364 -8.10 -0.84 11.69
N ARG A 365 -7.68 0.08 10.79
CA ARG A 365 -6.37 0.00 10.13
C ARG A 365 -5.19 0.06 11.08
N ARG A 366 -5.32 0.85 12.13
CA ARG A 366 -4.30 0.95 13.16
C ARG A 366 -4.11 -0.38 13.87
N VAL A 367 -5.19 -1.00 14.37
CA VAL A 367 -5.11 -2.31 15.03
C VAL A 367 -4.60 -3.40 14.08
N ASP A 368 -5.00 -3.37 12.81
CA ASP A 368 -4.49 -4.32 11.81
C ASP A 368 -2.99 -4.15 11.57
N ARG A 369 -2.45 -2.93 11.60
CA ARG A 369 -1.01 -2.68 11.53
C ARG A 369 -0.27 -3.14 12.78
N GLU A 370 -0.80 -2.87 13.98
CA GLU A 370 -0.12 -3.07 15.27
C GLU A 370 -0.26 -4.52 15.78
N LEU A 371 -1.38 -5.17 15.50
CA LEU A 371 -1.79 -6.50 16.00
C LEU A 371 -2.35 -7.38 14.87
N GLY A 372 -1.87 -7.19 13.64
CA GLY A 372 -2.49 -7.73 12.45
C GLY A 372 -2.64 -9.24 12.39
N GLU A 373 -1.66 -10.00 12.87
CA GLU A 373 -1.81 -11.45 12.91
C GLU A 373 -2.71 -11.91 14.07
N ALA A 374 -2.77 -11.18 15.19
CA ALA A 374 -3.73 -11.46 16.25
C ALA A 374 -5.17 -11.22 15.77
N LEU A 375 -5.40 -10.14 15.03
CA LEU A 375 -6.68 -9.83 14.38
C LEU A 375 -6.97 -10.83 13.25
N GLY A 376 -5.95 -11.17 12.47
CA GLY A 376 -6.00 -12.09 11.34
C GLY A 376 -6.42 -13.51 11.74
N GLN A 377 -6.03 -14.00 12.92
CA GLN A 377 -6.49 -15.30 13.44
C GLN A 377 -8.01 -15.36 13.56
N VAL A 378 -8.62 -14.33 14.13
CA VAL A 378 -10.08 -14.25 14.29
C VAL A 378 -10.76 -14.08 12.93
N TYR A 379 -10.16 -13.28 12.04
CA TYR A 379 -10.67 -13.05 10.69
C TYR A 379 -10.73 -14.33 9.87
N VAL A 380 -9.63 -15.08 9.75
CA VAL A 380 -9.60 -16.31 8.91
C VAL A 380 -10.49 -17.41 9.46
N ALA A 381 -10.61 -17.53 10.78
CA ALA A 381 -11.50 -18.48 11.40
C ALA A 381 -12.97 -18.26 11.02
N LYS A 382 -13.37 -16.99 10.74
CA LYS A 382 -14.74 -16.64 10.36
C LYS A 382 -14.96 -16.61 8.85
N TYR A 383 -14.00 -16.13 8.07
CA TYR A 383 -14.21 -15.71 6.68
C TYR A 383 -13.40 -16.47 5.64
N PHE A 384 -12.39 -17.26 6.04
CA PHE A 384 -11.55 -18.00 5.10
C PHE A 384 -11.40 -19.49 5.51
N PRO A 385 -12.37 -20.33 5.16
CA PRO A 385 -12.34 -21.75 5.52
C PRO A 385 -11.23 -22.51 4.76
N PRO A 386 -10.74 -23.66 5.28
CA PRO A 386 -9.69 -24.47 4.65
C PRO A 386 -9.95 -24.82 3.18
N ALA A 387 -11.21 -25.02 2.81
CA ALA A 387 -11.59 -25.29 1.42
C ALA A 387 -11.27 -24.10 0.47
N ALA A 388 -11.39 -22.85 0.95
CA ALA A 388 -11.01 -21.67 0.17
C ALA A 388 -9.47 -21.62 -0.04
N LYS A 389 -8.69 -21.89 1.02
CA LYS A 389 -7.22 -21.99 0.92
C LYS A 389 -6.79 -23.01 -0.14
N MET A 390 -7.44 -24.18 -0.15
CA MET A 390 -7.12 -25.25 -1.12
C MET A 390 -7.45 -24.84 -2.57
N ARG A 391 -8.58 -24.17 -2.80
CA ARG A 391 -8.96 -23.69 -4.14
C ARG A 391 -7.99 -22.63 -4.65
N ALA A 392 -7.61 -21.69 -3.81
CA ALA A 392 -6.61 -20.67 -4.12
C ALA A 392 -5.26 -21.31 -4.51
N LEU A 393 -4.78 -22.27 -3.70
CA LEU A 393 -3.56 -23.00 -4.00
C LEU A 393 -3.63 -23.76 -5.32
N ASN A 394 -4.75 -24.42 -5.63
CA ASN A 394 -4.92 -25.14 -6.89
C ASN A 394 -4.86 -24.19 -8.10
N MET A 395 -5.39 -22.99 -7.99
CA MET A 395 -5.28 -21.96 -9.06
C MET A 395 -3.82 -21.53 -9.21
N THR A 396 -3.10 -21.27 -8.11
CA THR A 396 -1.68 -20.91 -8.15
C THR A 396 -0.85 -21.96 -8.87
N LEU A 397 -1.05 -23.25 -8.53
CA LEU A 397 -0.36 -24.36 -9.20
C LEU A 397 -0.70 -24.48 -10.69
N ALA A 398 -1.93 -24.17 -11.09
CA ALA A 398 -2.31 -24.19 -12.50
C ALA A 398 -1.60 -23.06 -13.28
N ILE A 399 -1.43 -21.89 -12.69
CA ILE A 399 -0.68 -20.76 -13.29
C ILE A 399 0.82 -21.08 -13.37
N GLU A 400 1.41 -21.72 -12.34
CA GLU A 400 2.81 -22.21 -12.41
C GLU A 400 3.01 -23.19 -13.57
N GLN A 401 2.08 -24.13 -13.77
CA GLN A 401 2.14 -25.05 -14.90
C GLN A 401 2.03 -24.34 -16.26
N ALA A 402 1.22 -23.28 -16.33
CA ALA A 402 1.13 -22.44 -17.52
C ALA A 402 2.46 -21.74 -17.80
N MET A 403 3.14 -21.22 -16.78
CA MET A 403 4.44 -20.57 -16.92
C MET A 403 5.53 -21.57 -17.35
N ASP A 404 5.51 -22.80 -16.83
CA ASP A 404 6.45 -23.84 -17.26
C ASP A 404 6.32 -24.15 -18.77
N LYS A 405 5.09 -24.20 -19.28
CA LYS A 405 4.80 -24.34 -20.71
C LYS A 405 5.22 -23.12 -21.52
N ASP A 406 4.98 -21.93 -20.99
CA ASP A 406 5.33 -20.68 -21.67
C ASP A 406 6.82 -20.53 -21.83
N ILE A 407 7.62 -20.79 -20.78
CA ILE A 407 9.08 -20.81 -20.84
C ILE A 407 9.59 -21.71 -21.99
N ASP A 408 8.96 -22.88 -22.22
CA ASP A 408 9.31 -23.74 -23.35
C ASP A 408 9.07 -23.09 -24.70
N SER A 409 8.00 -22.31 -24.82
CA SER A 409 7.55 -21.69 -26.07
C SER A 409 8.43 -20.49 -26.49
N LEU A 410 9.14 -19.84 -25.55
CA LEU A 410 9.91 -18.63 -25.81
C LEU A 410 11.07 -18.89 -26.80
N ASP A 411 10.95 -18.36 -27.99
CA ASP A 411 11.93 -18.53 -29.08
C ASP A 411 13.20 -17.69 -28.89
N TRP A 412 13.11 -16.64 -28.11
CA TRP A 412 14.21 -15.71 -27.83
C TRP A 412 15.11 -16.16 -26.68
N MET A 413 14.64 -17.02 -25.77
CA MET A 413 15.39 -17.51 -24.63
C MET A 413 16.18 -18.78 -24.98
N SER A 414 17.46 -18.80 -24.66
CA SER A 414 18.34 -19.94 -24.90
C SER A 414 17.95 -21.16 -24.04
N PRO A 415 18.30 -22.39 -24.48
CA PRO A 415 18.06 -23.60 -23.69
C PRO A 415 18.71 -23.55 -22.29
N GLU A 416 19.86 -22.91 -22.15
CA GLU A 416 20.54 -22.76 -20.84
C GLU A 416 19.73 -21.88 -19.90
N THR A 417 19.26 -20.72 -20.35
CA THR A 417 18.43 -19.81 -19.54
C THR A 417 17.08 -20.44 -19.22
N LYS A 418 16.44 -21.18 -20.16
CA LYS A 418 15.20 -21.92 -19.91
C LYS A 418 15.34 -22.92 -18.75
N VAL A 419 16.46 -23.65 -18.68
CA VAL A 419 16.71 -24.58 -17.55
C VAL A 419 16.76 -23.82 -16.23
N LYS A 420 17.47 -22.70 -16.18
CA LYS A 420 17.57 -21.85 -14.97
C LYS A 420 16.23 -21.22 -14.57
N ALA A 421 15.48 -20.73 -15.55
CA ALA A 421 14.14 -20.19 -15.33
C ALA A 421 13.20 -21.22 -14.69
N ARG A 422 13.22 -22.48 -15.17
CA ARG A 422 12.46 -23.57 -14.58
C ARG A 422 12.94 -23.97 -13.20
N GLU A 423 14.24 -24.01 -12.96
CA GLU A 423 14.79 -24.26 -11.62
C GLU A 423 14.27 -23.20 -10.64
N LYS A 424 14.18 -21.92 -11.05
CA LYS A 424 13.65 -20.83 -10.24
C LYS A 424 12.14 -20.98 -10.04
N LEU A 425 11.38 -21.24 -11.09
CA LEU A 425 9.93 -21.45 -11.03
C LEU A 425 9.58 -22.60 -10.07
N HIS A 426 10.22 -23.75 -10.21
CA HIS A 426 9.94 -24.94 -9.38
C HIS A 426 10.41 -24.79 -7.93
N SER A 427 11.17 -23.76 -7.60
CA SER A 427 11.57 -23.42 -6.22
C SER A 427 10.73 -22.32 -5.58
N VAL A 428 9.73 -21.76 -6.29
CA VAL A 428 8.81 -20.77 -5.73
C VAL A 428 8.02 -21.39 -4.58
N MET A 429 7.95 -20.67 -3.47
CA MET A 429 7.11 -21.06 -2.33
C MET A 429 5.76 -20.36 -2.41
N ASN A 430 4.67 -21.12 -2.43
CA ASN A 430 3.30 -20.61 -2.47
C ASN A 430 2.75 -20.36 -1.06
N LYS A 431 2.58 -19.13 -0.67
CA LYS A 431 2.00 -18.73 0.61
C LYS A 431 0.59 -18.21 0.37
N VAL A 432 -0.41 -18.99 0.80
CA VAL A 432 -1.83 -18.72 0.54
C VAL A 432 -2.61 -18.60 1.84
N GLY A 433 -3.35 -17.51 1.97
CA GLY A 433 -4.32 -17.25 3.02
C GLY A 433 -3.72 -16.64 4.28
N TYR A 434 -2.89 -17.35 5.00
CA TYR A 434 -2.37 -16.94 6.30
C TYR A 434 -1.14 -17.78 6.70
N PRO A 435 -0.30 -17.28 7.65
CA PRO A 435 0.90 -17.97 8.10
C PRO A 435 0.58 -19.27 8.83
N ASP A 436 1.41 -20.30 8.65
CA ASP A 436 1.28 -21.55 9.38
C ASP A 436 1.63 -21.40 10.87
N LYS A 437 2.51 -20.43 11.19
CA LYS A 437 2.90 -20.08 12.55
C LYS A 437 2.58 -18.62 12.79
N TRP A 438 1.66 -18.35 13.71
CA TRP A 438 1.25 -17.02 14.09
C TRP A 438 2.30 -16.30 14.93
N ARG A 439 2.37 -14.96 14.76
CA ARG A 439 3.24 -14.08 15.56
C ARG A 439 2.84 -14.13 17.03
N ASP A 440 3.84 -14.23 17.90
CA ASP A 440 3.64 -14.19 19.35
C ASP A 440 3.64 -12.75 19.87
N TYR A 441 2.48 -12.27 20.28
CA TYR A 441 2.29 -10.96 20.90
C TYR A 441 2.34 -10.98 22.44
N SER A 442 2.79 -12.06 23.08
CA SER A 442 2.79 -12.17 24.53
C SER A 442 3.58 -11.04 25.23
N LYS A 443 4.65 -10.55 24.60
CA LYS A 443 5.50 -9.47 25.08
C LYS A 443 4.96 -8.07 24.81
N LEU A 444 3.98 -7.89 23.93
CA LEU A 444 3.38 -6.60 23.64
C LEU A 444 2.31 -6.29 24.69
N GLU A 445 2.53 -5.24 25.47
CA GLU A 445 1.55 -4.76 26.45
C GLU A 445 0.61 -3.76 25.79
N ILE A 446 -0.70 -3.96 25.95
CA ILE A 446 -1.75 -3.01 25.59
C ILE A 446 -2.43 -2.52 26.86
N VAL A 447 -2.44 -1.19 27.06
CA VAL A 447 -3.02 -0.52 28.21
C VAL A 447 -4.33 0.16 27.81
N PRO A 448 -5.48 -0.23 28.41
CA PRO A 448 -6.75 0.41 28.11
C PRO A 448 -6.72 1.94 28.32
N GLY A 449 -7.24 2.70 27.35
CA GLY A 449 -7.31 4.17 27.40
C GLY A 449 -6.01 4.89 27.05
N ASP A 450 -4.91 4.18 26.76
CA ASP A 450 -3.62 4.76 26.40
C ASP A 450 -3.34 4.62 24.90
N ALA A 451 -4.11 5.33 24.06
CA ALA A 451 -4.02 5.21 22.61
C ALA A 451 -2.61 5.46 22.06
N LEU A 452 -1.93 6.53 22.50
CA LEU A 452 -0.59 6.85 22.02
C LEU A 452 0.46 5.89 22.58
N GLY A 453 0.41 5.58 23.88
CA GLY A 453 1.35 4.63 24.47
C GLY A 453 1.23 3.22 23.87
N ASN A 454 0.03 2.78 23.50
CA ASN A 454 -0.17 1.50 22.81
C ASN A 454 0.53 1.50 21.45
N GLN A 455 0.36 2.56 20.66
CA GLN A 455 1.06 2.68 19.36
C GLN A 455 2.58 2.66 19.55
N MET A 456 3.11 3.44 20.51
CA MET A 456 4.56 3.45 20.80
C MET A 456 5.07 2.07 21.22
N ARG A 457 4.32 1.34 22.06
CA ARG A 457 4.70 -0.01 22.50
C ARG A 457 4.64 -1.02 21.35
N ALA A 458 3.66 -0.89 20.44
CA ALA A 458 3.57 -1.71 19.24
C ALA A 458 4.76 -1.44 18.29
N ASP A 459 5.10 -0.17 18.06
CA ASP A 459 6.26 0.20 17.26
C ASP A 459 7.56 -0.33 17.89
N GLN A 460 7.73 -0.22 19.22
CA GLN A 460 8.88 -0.78 19.94
C GLN A 460 8.96 -2.31 19.83
N PHE A 461 7.83 -2.96 19.93
CA PHE A 461 7.76 -4.41 19.81
C PHE A 461 8.19 -4.86 18.39
N GLU A 462 7.68 -4.23 17.34
CA GLU A 462 8.04 -4.57 15.96
C GLU A 462 9.49 -4.21 15.65
N PHE A 463 9.99 -3.06 16.08
CA PHE A 463 11.40 -2.67 15.91
C PHE A 463 12.34 -3.67 16.57
N ALA A 464 12.08 -4.04 17.83
CA ALA A 464 12.89 -5.04 18.53
C ALA A 464 12.80 -6.43 17.91
N ARG A 465 11.61 -6.83 17.41
CA ARG A 465 11.40 -8.10 16.72
C ARG A 465 12.16 -8.15 15.42
N ASP A 466 12.12 -7.07 14.65
CA ASP A 466 12.82 -6.97 13.37
C ASP A 466 14.34 -7.04 13.58
N LEU A 467 14.90 -6.21 14.43
CA LEU A 467 16.35 -6.23 14.71
C LEU A 467 16.83 -7.57 15.27
N ALA A 468 15.98 -8.27 16.04
CA ALA A 468 16.33 -9.57 16.58
C ALA A 468 16.54 -10.69 15.53
N LYS A 469 16.21 -10.43 14.26
CA LYS A 469 16.49 -11.35 13.13
C LYS A 469 17.95 -11.26 12.66
N ILE A 470 18.60 -10.12 12.86
CA ILE A 470 19.99 -9.89 12.41
C ILE A 470 20.92 -10.99 12.93
N GLY A 471 21.68 -11.59 12.04
CA GLY A 471 22.59 -12.70 12.33
C GLY A 471 21.92 -14.07 12.45
N LYS A 472 20.64 -14.18 12.12
CA LYS A 472 19.90 -15.44 12.10
C LYS A 472 19.63 -15.92 10.67
N PRO A 473 19.30 -17.21 10.47
CA PRO A 473 18.73 -17.67 9.23
C PRO A 473 17.41 -16.97 8.90
N VAL A 474 17.13 -16.84 7.61
CA VAL A 474 15.86 -16.27 7.12
C VAL A 474 14.69 -17.20 7.46
N ASP A 475 13.64 -16.68 8.06
CA ASP A 475 12.37 -17.37 8.24
C ASP A 475 11.47 -17.16 7.00
N LYS A 476 11.51 -18.12 6.07
CA LYS A 476 10.69 -18.06 4.84
C LYS A 476 9.18 -18.19 5.12
N GLY A 477 8.77 -18.54 6.33
CA GLY A 477 7.37 -18.60 6.76
C GLY A 477 6.78 -17.24 7.17
N GLU A 478 7.60 -16.22 7.37
CA GLU A 478 7.14 -14.88 7.77
C GLU A 478 6.40 -14.17 6.63
N TRP A 479 5.31 -13.48 6.97
CA TRP A 479 4.48 -12.73 6.03
C TRP A 479 4.70 -11.21 6.16
N GLY A 480 4.76 -10.51 5.02
CA GLY A 480 4.81 -9.05 4.96
C GLY A 480 3.44 -8.38 5.02
N MET A 481 2.36 -9.12 4.76
CA MET A 481 0.98 -8.62 4.80
C MET A 481 0.15 -9.40 5.79
N THR A 482 -0.87 -8.74 6.36
CA THR A 482 -1.84 -9.35 7.28
C THR A 482 -2.90 -10.14 6.52
N PRO A 483 -3.53 -11.17 7.12
CA PRO A 483 -4.51 -11.99 6.42
C PRO A 483 -5.72 -11.26 5.81
N PRO A 484 -6.28 -10.16 6.37
CA PRO A 484 -7.40 -9.46 5.75
C PRO A 484 -7.01 -8.50 4.63
N THR A 485 -5.72 -8.36 4.31
CA THR A 485 -5.23 -7.46 3.26
C THR A 485 -5.80 -7.84 1.89
N VAL A 486 -6.23 -6.84 1.10
CA VAL A 486 -6.64 -6.99 -0.30
C VAL A 486 -5.48 -6.56 -1.18
N ASN A 487 -4.52 -7.40 -1.28
CA ASN A 487 -3.33 -7.29 -2.12
C ASN A 487 -2.58 -8.62 -2.13
N ALA A 488 -1.52 -8.71 -2.95
CA ALA A 488 -0.59 -9.83 -3.01
C ALA A 488 0.83 -9.29 -3.19
N TYR A 489 1.85 -10.13 -3.13
CA TYR A 489 3.23 -9.74 -3.45
C TYR A 489 4.11 -10.95 -3.74
N TYR A 490 5.12 -10.73 -4.57
CA TYR A 490 6.28 -11.60 -4.74
C TYR A 490 7.47 -11.05 -3.94
N ASP A 491 8.20 -11.94 -3.25
CA ASP A 491 9.44 -11.59 -2.55
C ASP A 491 10.64 -12.23 -3.28
N PRO A 492 11.48 -11.45 -3.96
CA PRO A 492 12.59 -11.98 -4.77
C PRO A 492 13.70 -12.61 -3.93
N GLN A 493 13.93 -12.13 -2.70
CA GLN A 493 14.98 -12.68 -1.84
C GLN A 493 14.56 -13.98 -1.15
N GLN A 494 13.25 -14.25 -1.08
CA GLN A 494 12.74 -15.50 -0.55
C GLN A 494 12.21 -16.45 -1.64
N ASN A 495 12.09 -15.95 -2.87
CA ASN A 495 11.47 -16.61 -4.02
C ASN A 495 10.11 -17.21 -3.65
N ASN A 496 9.20 -16.35 -3.19
CA ASN A 496 7.84 -16.76 -2.82
C ASN A 496 6.77 -15.78 -3.32
N VAL A 497 5.57 -16.31 -3.58
CA VAL A 497 4.35 -15.55 -3.85
C VAL A 497 3.44 -15.60 -2.62
N ASN A 498 2.79 -14.48 -2.32
CA ASN A 498 2.05 -14.31 -1.07
C ASN A 498 0.65 -13.76 -1.35
N PHE A 499 -0.38 -14.54 -1.06
CA PHE A 499 -1.78 -14.20 -1.30
C PHE A 499 -2.58 -14.23 0.00
N PRO A 500 -2.81 -13.08 0.65
CA PRO A 500 -3.62 -13.00 1.87
C PRO A 500 -5.06 -13.48 1.67
N ALA A 501 -5.65 -14.04 2.72
CA ALA A 501 -7.02 -14.56 2.73
C ALA A 501 -8.07 -13.54 2.29
N GLY A 502 -7.85 -12.27 2.62
CA GLY A 502 -8.74 -11.16 2.33
C GLY A 502 -8.94 -10.88 0.84
N TYR A 503 -8.07 -11.37 -0.02
CA TYR A 503 -8.14 -11.14 -1.46
C TYR A 503 -8.93 -12.23 -2.21
N PHE A 504 -8.88 -13.50 -1.77
CA PHE A 504 -9.60 -14.62 -2.42
C PHE A 504 -11.10 -14.62 -2.10
N GLN A 505 -11.80 -13.54 -2.46
CA GLN A 505 -13.22 -13.32 -2.25
C GLN A 505 -13.84 -12.55 -3.43
N PRO A 506 -15.19 -12.58 -3.60
CA PRO A 506 -15.83 -11.65 -4.51
C PRO A 506 -15.48 -10.19 -4.17
N PRO A 507 -15.19 -9.37 -5.17
CA PRO A 507 -15.42 -9.53 -6.60
C PRO A 507 -14.25 -10.15 -7.39
N PHE A 508 -13.20 -10.68 -6.77
CA PHE A 508 -12.01 -11.17 -7.47
C PHE A 508 -12.02 -12.69 -7.68
N PHE A 509 -12.61 -13.42 -6.74
CA PHE A 509 -12.71 -14.87 -6.80
C PHE A 509 -14.02 -15.37 -6.21
N SER A 510 -14.67 -16.32 -6.87
CA SER A 510 -15.88 -16.99 -6.35
C SER A 510 -15.99 -18.42 -6.86
N ASP A 511 -16.30 -19.36 -5.97
CA ASP A 511 -16.66 -20.73 -6.33
C ASP A 511 -18.05 -20.88 -6.96
N LYS A 512 -18.80 -19.78 -7.04
CA LYS A 512 -20.12 -19.71 -7.69
C LYS A 512 -20.07 -19.16 -9.12
N GLU A 513 -18.95 -18.59 -9.52
CA GLU A 513 -18.69 -18.08 -10.86
C GLU A 513 -17.98 -19.15 -11.70
N ASP A 514 -18.03 -19.01 -13.03
CA ASP A 514 -17.34 -19.90 -13.93
C ASP A 514 -15.81 -19.71 -13.88
N ASP A 515 -15.09 -20.74 -14.31
CA ASP A 515 -13.64 -20.72 -14.32
C ASP A 515 -13.07 -19.63 -15.24
N ALA A 516 -13.71 -19.30 -16.37
CA ALA A 516 -13.24 -18.24 -17.27
C ALA A 516 -13.14 -16.89 -16.52
N ALA A 517 -14.18 -16.54 -15.77
CA ALA A 517 -14.17 -15.31 -14.98
C ALA A 517 -13.10 -15.35 -13.86
N ASN A 518 -13.01 -16.45 -13.12
CA ASN A 518 -12.02 -16.60 -12.05
C ASN A 518 -10.57 -16.56 -12.57
N TYR A 519 -10.28 -17.16 -13.72
CA TYR A 519 -8.95 -17.09 -14.33
C TYR A 519 -8.66 -15.71 -14.92
N GLY A 520 -9.66 -15.04 -15.50
CA GLY A 520 -9.48 -13.68 -16.03
C GLY A 520 -9.17 -12.65 -14.94
N ASP A 521 -9.79 -12.79 -13.79
CA ASP A 521 -9.60 -11.88 -12.63
C ASP A 521 -8.47 -12.40 -11.72
N MET A 522 -8.76 -13.23 -10.72
CA MET A 522 -7.76 -13.70 -9.74
C MET A 522 -6.62 -14.48 -10.39
N GLY A 523 -6.88 -15.23 -11.46
CA GLY A 523 -5.82 -15.94 -12.19
C GLY A 523 -4.78 -15.00 -12.77
N SER A 524 -5.19 -13.85 -13.34
CA SER A 524 -4.27 -12.82 -13.81
C SER A 524 -3.42 -12.22 -12.68
N THR A 525 -4.00 -12.02 -11.50
CA THR A 525 -3.25 -11.58 -10.31
C THR A 525 -2.22 -12.61 -9.86
N VAL A 526 -2.59 -13.90 -9.83
CA VAL A 526 -1.64 -14.97 -9.50
C VAL A 526 -0.49 -15.00 -10.51
N GLY A 527 -0.80 -14.86 -11.79
CA GLY A 527 0.20 -14.78 -12.85
C GLY A 527 1.07 -13.52 -12.74
N HIS A 528 0.51 -12.39 -12.36
CA HIS A 528 1.21 -11.13 -12.10
C HIS A 528 2.29 -11.31 -11.02
N GLU A 529 1.92 -11.84 -9.85
CA GLU A 529 2.89 -12.07 -8.78
C GLU A 529 3.99 -13.06 -9.18
N LEU A 530 3.62 -14.12 -9.90
CA LEU A 530 4.60 -15.08 -10.38
C LEU A 530 5.55 -14.46 -11.42
N THR A 531 5.06 -13.58 -12.29
CA THR A 531 5.85 -12.89 -13.30
C THR A 531 6.86 -11.92 -12.67
N HIS A 532 6.57 -11.34 -11.49
CA HIS A 532 7.55 -10.55 -10.74
C HIS A 532 8.84 -11.31 -10.44
N GLY A 533 8.82 -12.62 -10.37
CA GLY A 533 10.04 -13.43 -10.28
C GLY A 533 10.95 -13.32 -11.50
N PHE A 534 10.44 -12.81 -12.62
CA PHE A 534 11.08 -12.81 -13.94
C PHE A 534 11.03 -11.45 -14.63
N ASP A 535 10.49 -10.41 -13.99
CA ASP A 535 10.48 -9.03 -14.48
C ASP A 535 11.88 -8.39 -14.46
N ASP A 536 11.99 -7.08 -14.69
CA ASP A 536 13.26 -6.35 -14.73
C ASP A 536 14.05 -6.39 -13.42
N GLU A 537 13.36 -6.52 -12.28
CA GLU A 537 13.96 -6.64 -10.94
C GLU A 537 14.15 -8.11 -10.54
N GLY A 538 13.07 -8.90 -10.55
CA GLY A 538 13.07 -10.27 -10.06
C GLY A 538 14.00 -11.19 -10.85
N ARG A 539 14.15 -10.97 -12.17
CA ARG A 539 15.11 -11.74 -13.00
C ARG A 539 16.55 -11.64 -12.52
N GLN A 540 16.90 -10.64 -11.73
CA GLN A 540 18.24 -10.46 -11.20
C GLN A 540 18.55 -11.37 -9.99
N PHE A 541 17.53 -12.01 -9.42
CA PHE A 541 17.66 -12.95 -8.31
C PHE A 541 17.61 -14.39 -8.79
N ASP A 542 18.54 -15.21 -8.30
CA ASP A 542 18.56 -16.64 -8.60
C ASP A 542 17.46 -17.42 -7.85
N LYS A 543 17.36 -18.72 -8.09
CA LYS A 543 16.36 -19.60 -7.47
C LYS A 543 16.41 -19.66 -5.93
N ASP A 544 17.53 -19.30 -5.35
CA ASP A 544 17.78 -19.32 -3.91
C ASP A 544 17.51 -17.93 -3.28
N GLY A 545 17.25 -16.89 -4.11
CA GLY A 545 16.98 -15.53 -3.70
C GLY A 545 18.21 -14.62 -3.64
N ASN A 546 19.36 -15.06 -4.11
CA ASN A 546 20.55 -14.24 -4.17
C ASN A 546 20.51 -13.29 -5.37
N LEU A 547 20.96 -12.06 -5.19
CA LEU A 547 21.15 -11.09 -6.28
C LEU A 547 22.33 -11.52 -7.14
N LYS A 548 22.05 -12.36 -8.12
CA LYS A 548 23.05 -13.02 -8.96
C LYS A 548 22.51 -13.21 -10.37
N ASN A 549 23.22 -12.64 -11.36
CA ASN A 549 22.87 -12.86 -12.75
C ASN A 549 23.05 -14.34 -13.14
N TRP A 550 21.97 -14.96 -13.60
CA TRP A 550 21.90 -16.35 -14.06
C TRP A 550 21.56 -16.47 -15.54
N TRP A 551 21.36 -15.33 -16.22
CA TRP A 551 21.06 -15.22 -17.63
C TRP A 551 22.33 -15.30 -18.48
N THR A 552 22.22 -15.78 -19.74
CA THR A 552 23.24 -15.51 -20.71
C THR A 552 23.20 -14.03 -21.11
N LYS A 553 24.35 -13.50 -21.52
CA LYS A 553 24.41 -12.09 -21.97
C LYS A 553 23.47 -11.83 -23.15
N GLU A 554 23.39 -12.77 -24.10
CA GLU A 554 22.52 -12.65 -25.26
C GLU A 554 21.04 -12.61 -24.87
N ASP A 555 20.62 -13.44 -23.93
CA ASP A 555 19.22 -13.45 -23.45
C ASP A 555 18.88 -12.20 -22.67
N GLU A 556 19.81 -11.67 -21.89
CA GLU A 556 19.66 -10.39 -21.19
C GLU A 556 19.47 -9.22 -22.19
N GLU A 557 20.26 -9.19 -23.27
CA GLU A 557 20.12 -8.19 -24.33
C GLU A 557 18.75 -8.30 -25.04
N LYS A 558 18.30 -9.53 -25.32
CA LYS A 558 16.99 -9.79 -25.93
C LYS A 558 15.83 -9.41 -25.02
N PHE A 559 15.93 -9.73 -23.73
CA PHE A 559 14.95 -9.31 -22.72
C PHE A 559 14.84 -7.78 -22.68
N THR A 560 15.98 -7.11 -22.53
CA THR A 560 16.04 -5.65 -22.45
C THR A 560 15.44 -4.98 -23.68
N ALA A 561 15.73 -5.51 -24.89
CA ALA A 561 15.17 -4.96 -26.13
C ALA A 561 13.62 -5.11 -26.21
N ARG A 562 13.06 -6.18 -25.63
CA ARG A 562 11.61 -6.38 -25.54
C ARG A 562 10.97 -5.50 -24.48
N ALA A 563 11.58 -5.43 -23.29
CA ALA A 563 11.13 -4.57 -22.19
C ALA A 563 11.18 -3.07 -22.58
N ASP A 564 12.16 -2.64 -23.38
CA ASP A 564 12.23 -1.27 -23.92
C ASP A 564 11.02 -0.90 -24.81
N CYS A 565 10.33 -1.88 -25.39
CA CYS A 565 9.06 -1.65 -26.10
C CYS A 565 8.00 -1.13 -25.14
N GLU A 566 7.81 -1.81 -24.01
CA GLU A 566 6.84 -1.40 -22.98
C GLU A 566 7.24 -0.06 -22.34
N VAL A 567 8.52 0.16 -22.05
CA VAL A 567 8.99 1.46 -21.54
C VAL A 567 8.52 2.61 -22.45
N LYS A 568 8.73 2.49 -23.76
CA LYS A 568 8.33 3.52 -24.75
C LYS A 568 6.81 3.66 -24.86
N GLN A 569 6.08 2.55 -24.76
CA GLN A 569 4.62 2.54 -24.82
C GLN A 569 4.02 3.32 -23.64
N TYR A 570 4.52 3.08 -22.43
CA TYR A 570 4.03 3.77 -21.23
C TYR A 570 4.57 5.21 -21.11
N ASP A 571 5.80 5.51 -21.54
CA ASP A 571 6.34 6.88 -21.62
C ASP A 571 5.48 7.81 -22.50
N ALA A 572 4.81 7.26 -23.52
CA ALA A 572 3.93 8.01 -24.40
C ALA A 572 2.60 8.40 -23.75
N ILE A 573 2.25 7.84 -22.59
CA ILE A 573 0.98 8.06 -21.91
C ILE A 573 1.03 9.33 -21.06
N GLU A 574 0.20 10.31 -21.39
CA GLU A 574 -0.07 11.49 -20.56
C GLU A 574 -1.19 11.15 -19.56
N ALA A 575 -0.84 10.83 -18.33
CA ALA A 575 -1.79 10.40 -17.29
C ALA A 575 -2.67 11.55 -16.77
N VAL A 576 -2.11 12.74 -16.63
CA VAL A 576 -2.82 13.98 -16.34
C VAL A 576 -2.15 15.11 -17.12
N PRO A 577 -2.84 16.25 -17.40
CA PRO A 577 -2.28 17.32 -18.19
C PRO A 577 -0.86 17.72 -17.78
N GLY A 578 0.09 17.58 -18.70
CA GLY A 578 1.50 17.91 -18.51
C GLY A 578 2.30 16.89 -17.69
N VAL A 579 1.76 15.70 -17.38
CA VAL A 579 2.46 14.65 -16.64
C VAL A 579 2.35 13.32 -17.40
N HIS A 580 3.46 12.91 -17.99
CA HIS A 580 3.60 11.58 -18.57
C HIS A 580 3.97 10.55 -17.51
N LEU A 581 3.61 9.29 -17.75
CA LEU A 581 4.13 8.17 -16.98
C LEU A 581 5.64 8.03 -17.21
N ASN A 582 6.31 7.40 -16.28
CA ASN A 582 7.70 6.99 -16.45
C ASN A 582 7.74 5.48 -16.69
N GLY A 583 7.89 5.08 -17.97
CA GLY A 583 7.84 3.69 -18.37
C GLY A 583 8.91 2.81 -17.70
N LYS A 584 10.08 3.38 -17.34
CA LYS A 584 11.08 2.64 -16.55
C LYS A 584 10.63 2.38 -15.11
N ARG A 585 9.97 3.37 -14.49
CA ARG A 585 9.45 3.21 -13.14
C ARG A 585 8.33 2.18 -13.09
N THR A 586 7.48 2.14 -14.11
CA THR A 586 6.32 1.23 -14.15
C THR A 586 6.63 -0.11 -14.84
N LEU A 587 7.87 -0.35 -15.28
CA LEU A 587 8.22 -1.47 -16.13
C LEU A 587 7.88 -2.84 -15.51
N GLY A 588 8.31 -3.10 -14.28
CA GLY A 588 8.07 -4.40 -13.63
C GLY A 588 6.57 -4.69 -13.48
N GLU A 589 5.79 -3.67 -13.10
CA GLU A 589 4.33 -3.79 -12.99
C GLU A 589 3.67 -4.05 -14.35
N ASN A 590 4.14 -3.36 -15.40
CA ASN A 590 3.62 -3.56 -16.75
C ASN A 590 3.94 -4.95 -17.29
N LEU A 591 5.19 -5.42 -17.09
CA LEU A 591 5.62 -6.77 -17.43
C LEU A 591 4.82 -7.83 -16.67
N ALA A 592 4.56 -7.59 -15.38
CA ALA A 592 3.79 -8.49 -14.53
C ALA A 592 2.31 -8.54 -14.95
N ASP A 593 1.70 -7.42 -15.31
CA ASP A 593 0.32 -7.37 -15.82
C ASP A 593 0.16 -8.14 -17.14
N LEU A 594 1.03 -7.87 -18.12
CA LEU A 594 0.95 -8.51 -19.42
C LEU A 594 1.29 -10.01 -19.35
N GLY A 595 2.40 -10.35 -18.69
CA GLY A 595 2.83 -11.72 -18.48
C GLY A 595 1.82 -12.52 -17.65
N GLY A 596 1.33 -11.93 -16.55
CA GLY A 596 0.37 -12.55 -15.67
C GLY A 596 -0.97 -12.85 -16.33
N LEU A 597 -1.49 -11.91 -17.10
CA LEU A 597 -2.72 -12.12 -17.88
C LEU A 597 -2.53 -13.20 -18.96
N TRP A 598 -1.36 -13.24 -19.60
CA TRP A 598 -1.03 -14.26 -20.56
C TRP A 598 -0.95 -15.67 -19.93
N LEU A 599 -0.31 -15.80 -18.78
CA LEU A 599 -0.24 -17.07 -18.04
C LEU A 599 -1.64 -17.54 -17.61
N ALA A 600 -2.47 -16.61 -17.14
CA ALA A 600 -3.86 -16.92 -16.80
C ALA A 600 -4.66 -17.39 -18.00
N TRP A 601 -4.41 -16.82 -19.19
CA TRP A 601 -5.03 -17.26 -20.43
C TRP A 601 -4.64 -18.69 -20.82
N ILE A 602 -3.34 -19.02 -20.74
CA ILE A 602 -2.87 -20.39 -20.99
C ILE A 602 -3.53 -21.38 -20.01
N ALA A 603 -3.52 -21.06 -18.72
CA ALA A 603 -4.11 -21.91 -17.68
C ALA A 603 -5.62 -22.08 -17.86
N TRP A 604 -6.33 -21.02 -18.28
CA TRP A 604 -7.73 -21.08 -18.62
C TRP A 604 -8.00 -22.03 -19.78
N LEU A 605 -7.22 -21.94 -20.88
CA LEU A 605 -7.39 -22.83 -22.03
C LEU A 605 -7.15 -24.30 -21.67
N ASP A 606 -6.13 -24.60 -20.86
CA ASP A 606 -5.88 -25.95 -20.36
C ASP A 606 -7.04 -26.46 -19.50
N LYS A 607 -7.59 -25.60 -18.67
CA LYS A 607 -8.77 -25.92 -17.85
C LYS A 607 -9.99 -26.17 -18.71
N ALA A 608 -10.23 -25.33 -19.72
CA ALA A 608 -11.36 -25.45 -20.63
C ALA A 608 -11.29 -26.76 -21.44
N GLU A 609 -10.11 -27.13 -21.94
CA GLU A 609 -9.88 -28.39 -22.63
C GLU A 609 -10.14 -29.58 -21.73
N THR A 610 -9.54 -29.61 -20.53
CA THR A 610 -9.69 -30.70 -19.58
C THR A 610 -11.12 -30.89 -19.10
N ALA A 611 -11.86 -29.80 -18.92
CA ALA A 611 -13.25 -29.80 -18.49
C ALA A 611 -14.24 -29.94 -19.67
N HIS A 612 -13.74 -30.05 -20.90
CA HIS A 612 -14.56 -30.13 -22.13
C HIS A 612 -15.59 -28.98 -22.26
N ILE A 613 -15.16 -27.74 -21.95
CA ILE A 613 -16.03 -26.56 -22.00
C ILE A 613 -16.34 -26.21 -23.45
N ASP A 614 -17.63 -26.01 -23.79
CA ASP A 614 -18.03 -25.48 -25.08
C ASP A 614 -17.68 -23.97 -25.17
N MET A 615 -16.59 -23.68 -25.88
CA MET A 615 -16.07 -22.30 -26.07
C MET A 615 -16.99 -21.42 -26.91
N THR A 616 -18.05 -21.96 -27.50
CA THR A 616 -19.06 -21.22 -28.30
C THR A 616 -20.33 -20.91 -27.49
N ALA A 617 -20.53 -21.60 -26.38
CA ALA A 617 -21.68 -21.40 -25.50
C ALA A 617 -21.66 -19.99 -24.87
N LYS A 618 -22.81 -19.32 -24.88
CA LYS A 618 -22.93 -17.98 -24.29
C LYS A 618 -23.67 -18.03 -22.97
N VAL A 619 -23.06 -17.44 -21.95
CA VAL A 619 -23.68 -17.17 -20.67
C VAL A 619 -23.75 -15.66 -20.50
N ASP A 620 -24.89 -15.12 -20.12
CA ASP A 620 -25.15 -13.67 -20.06
C ASP A 620 -24.83 -12.91 -21.38
N GLY A 621 -24.89 -13.61 -22.51
CA GLY A 621 -24.62 -13.07 -23.86
C GLY A 621 -23.16 -13.14 -24.31
N TYR A 622 -22.23 -13.61 -23.49
CA TYR A 622 -20.80 -13.66 -23.74
C TYR A 622 -20.27 -15.10 -23.81
N THR A 623 -19.32 -15.33 -24.71
CA THR A 623 -18.58 -16.60 -24.78
C THR A 623 -17.62 -16.72 -23.57
N PRO A 624 -17.13 -17.93 -23.23
CA PRO A 624 -16.15 -18.11 -22.18
C PRO A 624 -14.91 -17.21 -22.34
N ASP A 625 -14.36 -17.09 -23.54
CA ASP A 625 -13.23 -16.19 -23.83
C ASP A 625 -13.57 -14.72 -23.53
N GLN A 626 -14.75 -14.26 -23.98
CA GLN A 626 -15.18 -12.89 -23.70
C GLN A 626 -15.36 -12.64 -22.22
N ARG A 627 -15.86 -13.61 -21.45
CA ARG A 627 -16.03 -13.52 -20.00
C ARG A 627 -14.68 -13.43 -19.29
N PHE A 628 -13.66 -14.16 -19.75
CA PHE A 628 -12.29 -14.06 -19.26
C PHE A 628 -11.75 -12.62 -19.36
N TRP A 629 -11.78 -12.04 -20.57
CA TRP A 629 -11.25 -10.69 -20.80
C TRP A 629 -12.05 -9.60 -20.07
N ILE A 630 -13.38 -9.75 -19.99
CA ILE A 630 -14.24 -8.79 -19.29
C ILE A 630 -13.97 -8.85 -17.78
N ALA A 631 -13.84 -10.04 -17.19
CA ALA A 631 -13.52 -10.18 -15.78
C ALA A 631 -12.18 -9.53 -15.43
N TYR A 632 -11.13 -9.74 -16.26
CA TYR A 632 -9.87 -9.02 -16.15
C TYR A 632 -10.05 -7.50 -16.13
N ALA A 633 -10.82 -6.96 -17.08
CA ALA A 633 -11.03 -5.51 -17.11
C ALA A 633 -11.85 -5.00 -15.93
N GLN A 634 -12.83 -5.80 -15.46
CA GLN A 634 -13.72 -5.39 -14.37
C GLN A 634 -12.99 -5.29 -13.02
N GLN A 635 -11.93 -6.04 -12.76
CA GLN A 635 -11.14 -5.88 -11.54
C GLN A 635 -10.56 -4.46 -11.40
N TRP A 636 -10.25 -3.80 -12.52
CA TRP A 636 -9.65 -2.48 -12.58
C TRP A 636 -10.64 -1.32 -12.55
N CYS A 637 -11.96 -1.57 -12.50
CA CYS A 637 -12.94 -0.49 -12.46
C CYS A 637 -12.70 0.42 -11.25
N THR A 638 -12.22 1.65 -11.50
CA THR A 638 -11.81 2.60 -10.46
C THR A 638 -12.07 4.04 -10.90
N GLN A 639 -12.57 4.87 -9.99
CA GLN A 639 -12.61 6.32 -10.13
C GLN A 639 -11.56 6.95 -9.22
N THR A 640 -10.75 7.85 -9.76
CA THR A 640 -9.63 8.49 -9.05
C THR A 640 -9.70 10.01 -9.20
N ARG A 641 -9.48 10.73 -8.10
CA ARG A 641 -9.40 12.21 -8.13
C ARG A 641 -8.16 12.66 -8.88
N PRO A 642 -8.21 13.83 -9.55
CA PRO A 642 -7.08 14.34 -10.34
C PRO A 642 -5.78 14.47 -9.52
N GLU A 643 -5.89 14.89 -8.25
CA GLU A 643 -4.74 15.03 -7.34
C GLU A 643 -4.09 13.67 -7.07
N GLN A 644 -4.89 12.65 -6.77
CA GLN A 644 -4.42 11.29 -6.55
C GLN A 644 -3.82 10.69 -7.82
N LEU A 645 -4.45 10.89 -8.97
CA LEU A 645 -3.95 10.42 -10.25
C LEU A 645 -2.58 11.05 -10.58
N ARG A 646 -2.42 12.35 -10.27
CA ARG A 646 -1.13 13.02 -10.39
C ARG A 646 -0.08 12.45 -9.43
N SER A 647 -0.44 12.22 -8.16
CA SER A 647 0.44 11.62 -7.17
C SER A 647 0.92 10.25 -7.63
N GLN A 648 0.00 9.42 -8.14
CA GLN A 648 0.29 8.12 -8.73
C GLN A 648 1.23 8.24 -9.94
N ALA A 649 0.91 9.10 -10.90
CA ALA A 649 1.73 9.29 -12.11
C ALA A 649 3.15 9.79 -11.81
N VAL A 650 3.38 10.45 -10.67
CA VAL A 650 4.71 10.97 -10.28
C VAL A 650 5.51 9.96 -9.46
N GLY A 651 4.88 9.21 -8.54
CA GLY A 651 5.59 8.46 -7.50
C GLY A 651 5.27 6.97 -7.41
N ASP A 652 4.24 6.45 -8.09
CA ASP A 652 3.82 5.05 -7.97
C ASP A 652 4.45 4.18 -9.08
N PRO A 653 4.89 2.94 -8.79
CA PRO A 653 5.34 2.01 -9.82
C PRO A 653 4.21 1.46 -10.69
N HIS A 654 2.95 1.57 -10.25
CA HIS A 654 1.79 1.10 -11.02
C HIS A 654 1.25 2.18 -11.96
N ALA A 655 0.99 1.82 -13.20
CA ALA A 655 0.24 2.66 -14.11
C ALA A 655 -1.22 2.81 -13.62
N PRO A 656 -1.95 3.91 -13.97
CA PRO A 656 -3.37 4.01 -13.66
C PRO A 656 -4.20 2.90 -14.29
N ASP A 657 -5.28 2.49 -13.62
CA ASP A 657 -6.06 1.28 -13.91
C ASP A 657 -6.60 1.19 -15.36
N GLU A 658 -6.93 2.33 -15.98
CA GLU A 658 -7.33 2.37 -17.39
C GLU A 658 -6.21 1.83 -18.31
N TYR A 659 -4.95 2.13 -17.98
CA TYR A 659 -3.79 1.69 -18.78
C TYR A 659 -3.38 0.26 -18.43
N ARG A 660 -3.52 -0.16 -17.19
CA ARG A 660 -3.38 -1.57 -16.80
C ARG A 660 -4.39 -2.48 -17.52
N THR A 661 -5.51 -1.92 -17.98
CA THR A 661 -6.50 -2.61 -18.79
C THR A 661 -6.22 -2.46 -20.29
N ASN A 662 -6.30 -1.23 -20.80
CA ASN A 662 -6.33 -0.99 -22.25
C ASN A 662 -4.98 -1.26 -22.92
N THR A 663 -3.87 -0.85 -22.29
CA THR A 663 -2.53 -1.04 -22.86
C THR A 663 -2.19 -2.53 -22.90
N VAL A 664 -2.37 -3.24 -21.78
CA VAL A 664 -2.11 -4.68 -21.66
C VAL A 664 -2.92 -5.46 -22.69
N LEU A 665 -4.23 -5.23 -22.78
CA LEU A 665 -5.09 -5.96 -23.74
C LEU A 665 -4.78 -5.65 -25.19
N SER A 666 -4.32 -4.44 -25.51
CA SER A 666 -3.97 -4.07 -26.87
C SER A 666 -2.78 -4.86 -27.43
N ASP A 667 -1.93 -5.40 -26.58
CA ASP A 667 -0.78 -6.21 -26.94
C ASP A 667 -1.10 -7.72 -27.08
N LEU A 668 -2.35 -8.11 -26.82
CA LEU A 668 -2.80 -9.51 -26.90
C LEU A 668 -3.71 -9.76 -28.14
N PRO A 669 -3.20 -10.39 -29.20
CA PRO A 669 -4.00 -10.73 -30.38
C PRO A 669 -5.20 -11.63 -30.07
N GLU A 670 -5.14 -12.43 -29.03
CA GLU A 670 -6.20 -13.31 -28.53
C GLU A 670 -7.42 -12.52 -28.06
N PHE A 671 -7.19 -11.42 -27.35
CA PHE A 671 -8.24 -10.46 -27.02
C PHE A 671 -8.89 -9.88 -28.27
N ALA A 672 -8.09 -9.36 -29.20
CA ALA A 672 -8.59 -8.80 -30.45
C ALA A 672 -9.44 -9.79 -31.25
N LYS A 673 -9.06 -11.09 -31.27
CA LYS A 673 -9.83 -12.17 -31.90
C LYS A 673 -11.16 -12.39 -31.18
N SER A 674 -11.20 -12.42 -29.86
CA SER A 674 -12.41 -12.69 -29.06
C SER A 674 -13.50 -11.62 -29.28
N PHE A 675 -13.10 -10.36 -29.55
CA PHE A 675 -14.02 -9.26 -29.84
C PHE A 675 -14.10 -8.87 -31.32
N SER A 676 -13.43 -9.61 -32.20
CA SER A 676 -13.39 -9.33 -33.65
C SER A 676 -12.85 -7.93 -33.99
N CYS A 677 -11.89 -7.44 -33.24
CA CYS A 677 -11.27 -6.14 -33.45
C CYS A 677 -10.44 -6.11 -34.74
N LYS A 678 -10.55 -5.00 -35.47
CA LYS A 678 -9.77 -4.80 -36.69
C LYS A 678 -8.36 -4.37 -36.36
N LYS A 679 -7.39 -4.63 -37.22
CA LYS A 679 -6.01 -4.18 -37.07
C LYS A 679 -5.84 -2.66 -36.88
N THR A 680 -6.85 -1.87 -37.27
CA THR A 680 -6.87 -0.41 -37.14
C THR A 680 -7.62 0.07 -35.90
N SER A 681 -8.16 -0.85 -35.09
CA SER A 681 -8.85 -0.51 -33.84
C SER A 681 -7.85 -0.01 -32.80
N LYS A 682 -8.27 0.88 -31.90
CA LYS A 682 -7.41 1.45 -30.85
C LYS A 682 -6.91 0.39 -29.86
N MET A 683 -7.73 -0.64 -29.63
CA MET A 683 -7.40 -1.78 -28.78
C MET A 683 -6.55 -2.84 -29.47
N VAL A 684 -5.83 -2.50 -30.55
CA VAL A 684 -4.89 -3.38 -31.24
C VAL A 684 -3.60 -2.61 -31.47
N ALA A 685 -2.56 -2.94 -30.74
CA ALA A 685 -1.26 -2.30 -30.89
C ALA A 685 -0.69 -2.60 -32.30
N ALA A 686 -0.16 -1.56 -32.96
CA ALA A 686 0.47 -1.72 -34.27
C ALA A 686 1.72 -2.62 -34.20
N THR A 687 2.43 -2.58 -33.10
CA THR A 687 3.54 -3.44 -32.73
C THR A 687 3.33 -3.88 -31.29
N PRO A 688 2.80 -5.08 -31.05
CA PRO A 688 2.61 -5.59 -29.70
C PRO A 688 3.94 -5.68 -28.94
N CYS A 689 3.97 -5.20 -27.71
CA CYS A 689 5.09 -5.34 -26.80
C CYS A 689 4.88 -6.63 -26.00
N ARG A 690 5.73 -7.63 -26.23
CA ARG A 690 5.58 -8.92 -25.55
C ARG A 690 6.96 -9.48 -25.17
N VAL A 691 7.10 -9.82 -23.90
CA VAL A 691 8.29 -10.48 -23.34
C VAL A 691 7.99 -11.98 -23.15
N TRP A 692 6.88 -12.28 -22.53
CA TRP A 692 6.37 -13.62 -22.19
C TRP A 692 5.28 -14.10 -23.13
#